data_6a56f6902a1aee799194f556faafa285
#
_entry.id   6a56f6902a1aee799194f556faafa285
#
_cell.length_a   1.000
_cell.length_b   1.000
_cell.length_c   1.000
_cell.angle_alpha   90.00
_cell.angle_beta   90.00
_cell.angle_gamma   90.00
#
_symmetry.space_group_name_H-M   'P 1'
#
loop_
_entity.id
_entity.type
_entity.pdbx_description
1 polymer ?
#
loop_
_entity_poly.entity_id
_entity_poly.type
_entity_poly.pdbx_seq_one_letter_code
_entity_poly.pdbx_strand_id
1 'polypeptide(L)'
;MSALINRYVIAVGTLTFPAGSLVVPLTDEKGELVNVQLIDDRGSKSYLAGGRKAGAFHRIEGGELVAVVEGVATGLSVHLATGATVYCAMDAGNLLAVAKIARLLHPNAQILLCGDNDTTTPGNPGKTKAEQAAAAVGALMALPPEFSGDWNDYHQAIGLDETRQAIMTLVNPDEGQRVDTTTSTSHPNDASQREGAEVIPLPPEPKATSPEREQGLPHGFEIRGDRLCVWELVGRGEGARQELVPISSPIWVLAETADEHGGGYGRLLEWQDSAGRVRQWAMPIRSLVPRNGDEVFAALLDAGLPFVELGHKRKLSAYLMACQPKRRITCVERTGWHGYAYVLPQGAIGLDVEGVILQTTGYSASDFTERGTLAEWQQGIASLAVGNSRLCFALSLAFAAPLLALVGMEGGGFHLKGESTDGKTTIMKVAASVYGNPDRYSQTWRATGNAIEGIASRRNDALLCLDELGELDGREAGQVAYMLANGQGKGRSKQDGELRERKAWRLLFLSTGELSLEDHASESGKKTQAGMEVRTIQIPSDTGHHGAFEWLHGVVDGRTFADTLKANAERQHGTAFRALVAGLAADMEQHREHLRSEIQRFAAELTPKGAGNQVGRAINRFALVAAAGALATRLGVTGWPEGEASRAVRICLKAWLAERGHLGNKEDAATLEQVRRFVTAHQYTRFADWFDTNHRPANMVGYRRMEAEGVSFYVLPPGWAEITKGRDPKRAARLCLEAGYLLTGKDKKRLQRQARLPGMGTKGWVYLLSERVLADEAEGPED
;
A
#
# COMPACT_ATOMS: atom_id res chain seq x y z
N MET A 1 -0.35 19.79 -5.57
CA MET A 1 -1.55 20.25 -6.33
C MET A 1 -2.34 19.01 -6.72
N SER A 2 -3.55 18.78 -6.16
CA SER A 2 -4.42 17.73 -6.65
C SER A 2 -4.97 18.17 -8.01
N ALA A 3 -4.51 17.54 -9.09
CA ALA A 3 -5.04 17.81 -10.42
C ALA A 3 -6.52 17.39 -10.45
N LEU A 4 -7.41 18.35 -10.57
CA LEU A 4 -8.81 18.09 -10.84
C LEU A 4 -8.96 17.70 -12.30
N ILE A 5 -9.53 16.53 -12.56
CA ILE A 5 -9.86 16.06 -13.91
C ILE A 5 -11.37 15.90 -14.05
N ASN A 6 -11.91 16.23 -15.22
CA ASN A 6 -13.32 16.03 -15.49
C ASN A 6 -13.66 14.55 -15.64
N ARG A 7 -14.81 14.14 -15.09
CA ARG A 7 -15.30 12.75 -15.20
C ARG A 7 -16.14 12.51 -16.45
N TYR A 8 -16.62 13.57 -17.09
CA TYR A 8 -17.52 13.53 -18.23
C TYR A 8 -17.01 14.43 -19.36
N VAL A 9 -17.42 14.16 -20.56
CA VAL A 9 -17.14 15.05 -21.70
C VAL A 9 -17.81 16.41 -21.47
N ILE A 10 -17.05 17.50 -21.58
CA ILE A 10 -17.53 18.88 -21.40
C ILE A 10 -17.38 19.61 -22.71
N ALA A 11 -18.48 20.17 -23.22
CA ALA A 11 -18.46 21.02 -24.40
C ALA A 11 -18.47 22.51 -23.98
N VAL A 12 -17.54 23.31 -24.54
CA VAL A 12 -17.43 24.75 -24.30
C VAL A 12 -17.30 25.46 -25.65
N GLY A 13 -18.37 26.06 -26.09
CA GLY A 13 -18.45 26.66 -27.47
C GLY A 13 -18.29 25.57 -28.53
N THR A 14 -17.30 25.69 -29.39
CA THR A 14 -16.96 24.70 -30.43
C THR A 14 -15.96 23.64 -29.97
N LEU A 15 -15.38 23.78 -28.78
CA LEU A 15 -14.41 22.85 -28.23
C LEU A 15 -15.08 21.80 -27.37
N THR A 16 -14.58 20.56 -27.44
CA THR A 16 -15.02 19.43 -26.61
C THR A 16 -13.85 18.89 -25.84
N PHE A 17 -13.98 18.88 -24.53
CA PHE A 17 -12.97 18.38 -23.60
C PHE A 17 -13.35 16.96 -23.16
N PRO A 18 -12.58 15.92 -23.52
CA PRO A 18 -12.88 14.54 -23.14
C PRO A 18 -12.76 14.34 -21.61
N ALA A 19 -13.34 13.26 -21.11
CA ALA A 19 -13.10 12.85 -19.74
C ALA A 19 -11.59 12.63 -19.52
N GLY A 20 -11.07 13.10 -18.39
CA GLY A 20 -9.64 13.11 -18.12
C GLY A 20 -8.93 14.44 -18.44
N SER A 21 -9.61 15.43 -19.00
CA SER A 21 -9.04 16.76 -19.19
C SER A 21 -8.77 17.45 -17.85
N LEU A 22 -7.68 18.20 -17.77
CA LEU A 22 -7.29 18.95 -16.58
C LEU A 22 -8.28 20.08 -16.30
N VAL A 23 -8.71 20.22 -15.07
CA VAL A 23 -9.62 21.26 -14.58
C VAL A 23 -8.84 22.19 -13.64
N VAL A 24 -8.59 23.43 -14.07
CA VAL A 24 -7.85 24.43 -13.31
C VAL A 24 -8.84 25.43 -12.69
N PRO A 25 -9.06 25.41 -11.36
CA PRO A 25 -9.94 26.37 -10.70
C PRO A 25 -9.27 27.74 -10.66
N LEU A 26 -10.06 28.79 -10.90
CA LEU A 26 -9.63 30.19 -10.85
C LEU A 26 -10.39 30.90 -9.74
N THR A 27 -9.66 31.50 -8.84
CA THR A 27 -10.21 32.25 -7.70
C THR A 27 -9.98 33.74 -7.86
N ASP A 28 -10.67 34.53 -7.05
CA ASP A 28 -10.43 35.95 -6.91
C ASP A 28 -9.61 36.30 -5.64
N GLU A 29 -9.47 37.58 -5.35
CA GLU A 29 -8.75 38.11 -4.19
C GLU A 29 -9.33 37.68 -2.83
N LYS A 30 -10.57 37.18 -2.80
CA LYS A 30 -11.24 36.66 -1.60
C LYS A 30 -11.14 35.14 -1.48
N GLY A 31 -10.56 34.48 -2.50
CA GLY A 31 -10.50 33.01 -2.60
C GLY A 31 -11.79 32.37 -3.12
N GLU A 32 -12.76 33.16 -3.62
CA GLU A 32 -13.99 32.64 -4.18
C GLU A 32 -13.75 32.11 -5.61
N LEU A 33 -14.28 30.91 -5.91
CA LEU A 33 -14.19 30.31 -7.24
C LEU A 33 -15.00 31.13 -8.24
N VAL A 34 -14.35 31.74 -9.23
CA VAL A 34 -14.97 32.66 -10.21
C VAL A 34 -14.93 32.14 -11.64
N ASN A 35 -14.08 31.18 -11.95
CA ASN A 35 -14.02 30.51 -13.25
C ASN A 35 -13.26 29.18 -13.15
N VAL A 36 -13.24 28.46 -14.27
CA VAL A 36 -12.45 27.24 -14.45
C VAL A 36 -11.85 27.27 -15.85
N GLN A 37 -10.57 26.91 -16.01
CA GLN A 37 -9.98 26.60 -17.30
C GLN A 37 -9.89 25.09 -17.47
N LEU A 38 -10.33 24.59 -18.63
CA LEU A 38 -10.19 23.22 -19.08
C LEU A 38 -9.00 23.12 -20.03
N ILE A 39 -8.18 22.07 -19.85
CA ILE A 39 -7.02 21.78 -20.71
C ILE A 39 -7.08 20.31 -21.10
N ASP A 40 -7.12 20.00 -22.39
CA ASP A 40 -7.12 18.62 -22.88
C ASP A 40 -5.67 18.07 -23.04
N ASP A 41 -5.57 16.80 -23.40
CA ASP A 41 -4.30 16.08 -23.63
C ASP A 41 -3.52 16.60 -24.85
N ARG A 42 -4.15 17.42 -25.71
CA ARG A 42 -3.54 18.07 -26.86
C ARG A 42 -3.12 19.52 -26.57
N GLY A 43 -3.31 19.98 -25.31
CA GLY A 43 -3.01 21.33 -24.91
C GLY A 43 -4.04 22.38 -25.30
N SER A 44 -5.22 21.98 -25.82
CA SER A 44 -6.32 22.93 -26.11
C SER A 44 -6.88 23.46 -24.79
N LYS A 45 -7.06 24.79 -24.71
CA LYS A 45 -7.48 25.47 -23.49
C LYS A 45 -8.78 26.25 -23.73
N SER A 46 -9.71 26.19 -22.76
CA SER A 46 -10.91 27.02 -22.76
C SER A 46 -11.37 27.32 -21.35
N TYR A 47 -11.98 28.51 -21.17
CA TYR A 47 -12.66 28.86 -19.92
C TYR A 47 -14.13 28.49 -20.00
N LEU A 48 -14.76 28.21 -18.89
CA LEU A 48 -16.20 28.03 -18.82
C LEU A 48 -16.90 29.34 -19.19
N ALA A 49 -17.96 29.22 -20.01
CA ALA A 49 -18.75 30.35 -20.43
C ALA A 49 -19.43 31.04 -19.25
N GLY A 50 -19.40 32.39 -19.23
CA GLY A 50 -20.01 33.19 -18.17
C GLY A 50 -19.18 33.41 -16.91
N GLY A 51 -18.04 32.73 -16.77
CA GLY A 51 -17.12 32.96 -15.64
C GLY A 51 -16.25 34.22 -15.84
N ARG A 52 -15.85 34.84 -14.69
CA ARG A 52 -14.99 36.04 -14.69
C ARG A 52 -13.55 35.64 -15.07
N LYS A 53 -12.91 36.44 -15.95
CA LYS A 53 -11.50 36.26 -16.32
C LYS A 53 -10.61 37.35 -15.72
N ALA A 54 -11.03 38.60 -15.77
CA ALA A 54 -10.23 39.72 -15.28
C ALA A 54 -10.00 39.62 -13.77
N GLY A 55 -8.74 39.59 -13.35
CA GLY A 55 -8.34 39.44 -11.96
C GLY A 55 -8.54 38.01 -11.36
N ALA A 56 -8.99 37.04 -12.16
CA ALA A 56 -9.05 35.66 -11.75
C ALA A 56 -7.68 34.96 -11.95
N PHE A 57 -7.28 34.13 -11.02
CA PHE A 57 -5.99 33.47 -11.03
C PHE A 57 -6.07 32.06 -10.43
N HIS A 58 -5.13 31.21 -10.82
CA HIS A 58 -4.85 29.96 -10.08
C HIS A 58 -3.67 30.21 -9.14
N ARG A 59 -3.79 29.83 -7.86
CA ARG A 59 -2.73 30.01 -6.87
C ARG A 59 -2.08 28.67 -6.54
N ILE A 60 -0.74 28.67 -6.53
CA ILE A 60 0.10 27.58 -6.04
C ILE A 60 0.71 28.06 -4.74
N GLU A 61 0.37 27.40 -3.63
CA GLU A 61 0.88 27.76 -2.31
C GLU A 61 2.37 27.44 -2.20
N GLY A 62 3.13 28.32 -1.54
CA GLY A 62 4.57 28.18 -1.34
C GLY A 62 5.09 29.05 -0.21
N GLY A 63 6.38 29.37 -0.23
CA GLY A 63 7.07 30.21 0.76
C GLY A 63 6.79 31.70 0.63
N GLU A 64 7.63 32.52 1.29
CA GLU A 64 7.49 33.97 1.39
C GLU A 64 7.76 34.72 0.07
N LEU A 65 8.57 34.15 -0.82
CA LEU A 65 8.75 34.67 -2.18
C LEU A 65 7.46 34.50 -2.95
N VAL A 66 7.02 35.57 -3.62
CA VAL A 66 5.78 35.56 -4.43
C VAL A 66 6.15 35.69 -5.90
N ALA A 67 5.62 34.82 -6.75
CA ALA A 67 5.79 34.92 -8.19
C ALA A 67 4.46 35.10 -8.91
N VAL A 68 4.45 35.81 -10.02
CA VAL A 68 3.30 35.95 -10.93
C VAL A 68 3.74 35.50 -12.30
N VAL A 69 2.98 34.60 -12.90
CA VAL A 69 3.28 33.96 -14.19
C VAL A 69 2.09 33.99 -15.11
N GLU A 70 2.30 33.75 -16.42
CA GLU A 70 1.20 33.68 -17.38
C GLU A 70 0.41 32.37 -17.26
N GLY A 71 1.07 31.20 -17.30
CA GLY A 71 0.44 29.90 -17.40
C GLY A 71 0.67 29.00 -16.18
N VAL A 72 -0.15 27.95 -16.02
CA VAL A 72 0.00 26.99 -14.89
C VAL A 72 1.27 26.14 -15.03
N ALA A 73 1.65 25.70 -16.24
CA ALA A 73 2.85 24.93 -16.46
C ALA A 73 4.11 25.73 -16.07
N THR A 74 4.18 26.99 -16.54
CA THR A 74 5.20 27.97 -16.13
C THR A 74 5.20 28.16 -14.61
N GLY A 75 4.02 28.28 -14.00
CA GLY A 75 3.87 28.45 -12.55
C GLY A 75 4.38 27.26 -11.76
N LEU A 76 4.13 26.05 -12.21
CA LEU A 76 4.67 24.83 -11.58
C LEU A 76 6.19 24.76 -11.66
N SER A 77 6.78 25.08 -12.81
CA SER A 77 8.23 25.10 -12.98
C SER A 77 8.91 26.14 -12.07
N VAL A 78 8.33 27.34 -11.98
CA VAL A 78 8.82 28.39 -11.08
C VAL A 78 8.68 27.99 -9.62
N HIS A 79 7.54 27.41 -9.23
CA HIS A 79 7.33 26.92 -7.87
C HIS A 79 8.33 25.81 -7.50
N LEU A 80 8.51 24.80 -8.35
CA LEU A 80 9.47 23.71 -8.14
C LEU A 80 10.90 24.23 -8.02
N ALA A 81 11.27 25.22 -8.83
CA ALA A 81 12.62 25.81 -8.80
C ALA A 81 12.87 26.66 -7.56
N THR A 82 11.89 27.42 -7.06
CA THR A 82 12.10 28.48 -6.06
C THR A 82 11.38 28.27 -4.74
N GLY A 83 10.40 27.38 -4.68
CA GLY A 83 9.50 27.25 -3.53
C GLY A 83 8.54 28.43 -3.35
N ALA A 84 8.44 29.37 -4.31
CA ALA A 84 7.62 30.58 -4.22
C ALA A 84 6.13 30.27 -4.18
N THR A 85 5.35 31.12 -3.54
CA THR A 85 3.89 31.21 -3.77
C THR A 85 3.64 31.79 -5.15
N VAL A 86 2.93 31.05 -6.05
CA VAL A 86 2.80 31.47 -7.44
C VAL A 86 1.34 31.78 -7.80
N TYR A 87 1.14 32.92 -8.45
CA TYR A 87 -0.13 33.37 -9.02
C TYR A 87 -0.10 33.23 -10.53
N CYS A 88 -0.86 32.27 -11.07
CA CYS A 88 -0.97 32.03 -12.50
C CYS A 88 -2.11 32.89 -13.07
N ALA A 89 -1.79 33.86 -13.90
CA ALA A 89 -2.75 34.82 -14.46
C ALA A 89 -3.60 34.25 -15.62
N MET A 90 -3.19 33.11 -16.16
CA MET A 90 -3.83 32.32 -17.22
C MET A 90 -3.81 32.96 -18.63
N ASP A 91 -3.47 34.22 -18.78
CA ASP A 91 -3.13 34.89 -20.05
C ASP A 91 -2.33 36.19 -19.80
N ALA A 92 -1.57 36.63 -20.81
CA ALA A 92 -0.72 37.83 -20.75
C ALA A 92 -1.53 39.11 -20.45
N GLY A 93 -2.78 39.17 -20.88
CA GLY A 93 -3.67 40.36 -20.68
C GLY A 93 -4.11 40.52 -19.23
N ASN A 94 -4.05 39.45 -18.43
CA ASN A 94 -4.47 39.43 -17.04
C ASN A 94 -3.30 39.61 -16.02
N LEU A 95 -2.03 39.59 -16.50
CA LEU A 95 -0.84 39.69 -15.65
C LEU A 95 -0.87 40.91 -14.75
N LEU A 96 -1.19 42.08 -15.28
CA LEU A 96 -1.24 43.33 -14.49
C LEU A 96 -2.30 43.29 -13.39
N ALA A 97 -3.48 42.74 -13.68
CA ALA A 97 -4.55 42.66 -12.70
C ALA A 97 -4.17 41.69 -11.56
N VAL A 98 -3.61 40.53 -11.89
CA VAL A 98 -3.16 39.53 -10.92
C VAL A 98 -1.94 40.02 -10.15
N ALA A 99 -0.98 40.70 -10.74
CA ALA A 99 0.15 41.30 -10.06
C ALA A 99 -0.29 42.33 -8.98
N LYS A 100 -1.28 43.16 -9.29
CA LYS A 100 -1.88 44.10 -8.32
C LYS A 100 -2.55 43.38 -7.15
N ILE A 101 -3.25 42.28 -7.42
CA ILE A 101 -3.86 41.43 -6.39
C ILE A 101 -2.75 40.78 -5.54
N ALA A 102 -1.72 40.21 -6.15
CA ALA A 102 -0.60 39.63 -5.43
C ALA A 102 0.08 40.65 -4.50
N ARG A 103 0.30 41.88 -4.96
CA ARG A 103 0.84 42.97 -4.12
C ARG A 103 -0.11 43.37 -3.00
N LEU A 104 -1.42 43.39 -3.23
CA LEU A 104 -2.44 43.68 -2.20
C LEU A 104 -2.43 42.62 -1.10
N LEU A 105 -2.34 41.35 -1.49
CA LEU A 105 -2.34 40.19 -0.56
C LEU A 105 -1.00 40.03 0.17
N HIS A 106 0.09 40.47 -0.46
CA HIS A 106 1.46 40.38 0.07
C HIS A 106 2.17 41.74 0.03
N PRO A 107 1.78 42.72 0.89
CA PRO A 107 2.27 44.11 0.80
C PRO A 107 3.79 44.22 0.92
N ASN A 108 4.40 43.38 1.75
CA ASN A 108 5.84 43.43 2.10
C ASN A 108 6.67 42.34 1.42
N ALA A 109 6.06 41.44 0.67
CA ALA A 109 6.80 40.34 0.02
C ALA A 109 7.60 40.84 -1.19
N GLN A 110 8.69 40.18 -1.46
CA GLN A 110 9.39 40.30 -2.73
C GLN A 110 8.55 39.60 -3.81
N ILE A 111 8.16 40.35 -4.82
CA ILE A 111 7.36 39.81 -5.94
C ILE A 111 8.24 39.71 -7.18
N LEU A 112 8.11 38.57 -7.87
CA LEU A 112 8.81 38.23 -9.09
C LEU A 112 7.78 38.10 -10.23
N LEU A 113 7.93 38.85 -11.32
CA LEU A 113 7.20 38.65 -12.56
C LEU A 113 8.01 37.73 -13.47
N CYS A 114 7.59 36.49 -13.62
CA CYS A 114 8.22 35.53 -14.53
C CYS A 114 7.48 35.61 -15.89
N GLY A 115 8.05 36.40 -16.80
CA GLY A 115 7.49 36.62 -18.13
C GLY A 115 7.93 35.56 -19.13
N ASP A 116 7.12 35.44 -20.20
CA ASP A 116 7.47 34.61 -21.36
C ASP A 116 8.35 35.42 -22.31
N ASN A 117 9.41 34.80 -22.85
CA ASN A 117 10.35 35.43 -23.76
C ASN A 117 10.18 34.87 -25.18
N ASP A 118 9.04 35.18 -25.83
CA ASP A 118 8.79 34.74 -27.20
C ASP A 118 9.44 35.71 -28.21
N THR A 119 10.70 35.45 -28.54
CA THR A 119 11.50 36.25 -29.48
C THR A 119 11.06 36.08 -30.94
N THR A 120 10.23 35.09 -31.22
CA THR A 120 9.71 34.83 -32.59
C THR A 120 8.47 35.63 -32.92
N THR A 121 7.76 36.11 -31.89
CA THR A 121 6.54 36.95 -32.08
C THR A 121 6.89 38.43 -32.11
N PRO A 122 6.47 39.19 -33.18
CA PRO A 122 6.76 40.61 -33.27
C PRO A 122 6.26 41.40 -32.06
N GLY A 123 7.20 42.15 -31.42
CA GLY A 123 6.92 42.94 -30.22
C GLY A 123 6.92 42.22 -28.92
N ASN A 124 7.19 40.90 -28.91
CA ASN A 124 7.29 40.04 -27.71
C ASN A 124 6.24 40.42 -26.63
N PRO A 125 4.97 40.14 -26.86
CA PRO A 125 3.88 40.67 -26.03
C PRO A 125 3.88 40.13 -24.62
N GLY A 126 4.35 38.90 -24.38
CA GLY A 126 4.52 38.29 -23.06
C GLY A 126 5.51 39.12 -22.22
N LYS A 127 6.70 39.35 -22.75
CA LYS A 127 7.72 40.20 -22.11
C LYS A 127 7.22 41.61 -21.82
N THR A 128 6.64 42.29 -22.84
CA THR A 128 6.18 43.67 -22.71
C THR A 128 5.11 43.84 -21.63
N LYS A 129 4.16 42.91 -21.54
CA LYS A 129 3.09 42.96 -20.52
C LYS A 129 3.62 42.57 -19.11
N ALA A 130 4.55 41.66 -19.02
CA ALA A 130 5.20 41.32 -17.77
C ALA A 130 6.04 42.51 -17.24
N GLU A 131 6.78 43.23 -18.11
CA GLU A 131 7.51 44.44 -17.72
C GLU A 131 6.57 45.54 -17.21
N GLN A 132 5.41 45.77 -17.90
CA GLN A 132 4.41 46.71 -17.43
C GLN A 132 3.82 46.33 -16.07
N ALA A 133 3.53 45.05 -15.88
CA ALA A 133 3.00 44.54 -14.61
C ALA A 133 4.04 44.65 -13.50
N ALA A 134 5.30 44.30 -13.76
CA ALA A 134 6.39 44.43 -12.79
C ALA A 134 6.62 45.86 -12.32
N ALA A 135 6.69 46.78 -13.25
CA ALA A 135 6.84 48.23 -12.95
C ALA A 135 5.66 48.79 -12.14
N ALA A 136 4.44 48.33 -12.41
CA ALA A 136 3.23 48.82 -11.73
C ALA A 136 3.14 48.38 -10.24
N VAL A 137 3.80 47.29 -9.84
CA VAL A 137 3.72 46.74 -8.47
C VAL A 137 5.08 46.72 -7.77
N GLY A 138 6.11 47.27 -8.36
CA GLY A 138 7.47 47.26 -7.80
C GLY A 138 8.01 45.83 -7.64
N ALA A 139 7.87 45.00 -8.68
CA ALA A 139 8.33 43.62 -8.70
C ALA A 139 9.61 43.48 -9.52
N LEU A 140 10.40 42.45 -9.21
CA LEU A 140 11.53 42.03 -10.04
C LEU A 140 11.01 41.35 -11.31
N MET A 141 11.71 41.54 -12.42
CA MET A 141 11.42 40.89 -13.68
C MET A 141 12.36 39.72 -13.92
N ALA A 142 11.82 38.55 -14.21
CA ALA A 142 12.57 37.36 -14.59
C ALA A 142 12.16 36.87 -15.96
N LEU A 143 13.14 36.71 -16.85
CA LEU A 143 12.98 36.10 -18.18
C LEU A 143 13.95 34.93 -18.30
N PRO A 144 13.61 33.85 -19.02
CA PRO A 144 14.56 32.80 -19.34
C PRO A 144 15.80 33.37 -20.05
N PRO A 145 17.03 33.19 -19.50
CA PRO A 145 18.24 33.81 -20.05
C PRO A 145 18.61 33.16 -21.38
N GLU A 146 18.80 34.00 -22.41
CA GLU A 146 19.20 33.58 -23.77
C GLU A 146 18.34 32.49 -24.40
N PHE A 147 17.08 32.34 -23.94
CA PHE A 147 16.15 31.30 -24.34
C PHE A 147 14.86 31.91 -24.86
N SER A 148 14.33 31.35 -25.98
CA SER A 148 13.04 31.74 -26.52
C SER A 148 11.97 30.75 -26.05
N GLY A 149 11.01 31.22 -25.24
CA GLY A 149 9.96 30.44 -24.66
C GLY A 149 9.63 30.88 -23.24
N ASP A 150 8.92 30.05 -22.51
CA ASP A 150 8.56 30.30 -21.12
C ASP A 150 9.51 29.55 -20.12
N TRP A 151 9.31 29.76 -18.82
CA TRP A 151 10.11 29.11 -17.79
C TRP A 151 9.87 27.60 -17.69
N ASN A 152 8.75 27.09 -18.19
CA ASN A 152 8.52 25.65 -18.30
C ASN A 152 9.34 25.04 -19.44
N ASP A 153 9.40 25.72 -20.58
CA ASP A 153 10.24 25.30 -21.71
C ASP A 153 11.72 25.33 -21.33
N TYR A 154 12.14 26.39 -20.62
CA TYR A 154 13.50 26.51 -20.09
C TYR A 154 13.83 25.37 -19.10
N HIS A 155 12.94 25.10 -18.15
CA HIS A 155 13.08 24.02 -17.19
C HIS A 155 13.20 22.63 -17.87
N GLN A 156 12.37 22.38 -18.87
CA GLN A 156 12.43 21.12 -19.62
C GLN A 156 13.70 20.97 -20.47
N ALA A 157 14.22 22.06 -21.00
CA ALA A 157 15.41 22.04 -21.86
C ALA A 157 16.72 22.02 -21.09
N ILE A 158 16.82 22.75 -19.98
CA ILE A 158 18.08 23.05 -19.28
C ILE A 158 18.18 22.33 -17.92
N GLY A 159 17.05 22.09 -17.25
CA GLY A 159 16.99 21.43 -15.95
C GLY A 159 16.47 22.30 -14.82
N LEU A 160 16.10 21.67 -13.71
CA LEU A 160 15.47 22.34 -12.56
C LEU A 160 16.49 23.20 -11.77
N ASP A 161 17.71 22.69 -11.59
CA ASP A 161 18.74 23.37 -10.81
C ASP A 161 19.23 24.62 -11.51
N GLU A 162 19.40 24.58 -12.81
CA GLU A 162 19.76 25.72 -13.64
C GLU A 162 18.63 26.75 -13.69
N THR A 163 17.39 26.29 -13.72
CA THR A 163 16.19 27.16 -13.62
C THR A 163 16.18 27.87 -12.26
N ARG A 164 16.45 27.14 -11.19
CA ARG A 164 16.60 27.71 -9.84
C ARG A 164 17.69 28.76 -9.79
N GLN A 165 18.86 28.44 -10.30
CA GLN A 165 20.00 29.34 -10.30
C GLN A 165 19.69 30.63 -11.08
N ALA A 166 19.11 30.52 -12.29
CA ALA A 166 18.76 31.66 -13.11
C ALA A 166 17.76 32.59 -12.41
N ILE A 167 16.74 32.06 -11.73
CA ILE A 167 15.74 32.85 -11.02
C ILE A 167 16.31 33.42 -9.72
N MET A 168 17.00 32.62 -8.91
CA MET A 168 17.50 33.04 -7.58
C MET A 168 18.62 34.05 -7.65
N THR A 169 19.43 34.06 -8.71
CA THR A 169 20.42 35.13 -8.96
C THR A 169 19.78 36.51 -9.09
N LEU A 170 18.53 36.59 -9.58
CA LEU A 170 17.76 37.83 -9.67
C LEU A 170 17.19 38.26 -8.31
N VAL A 171 16.90 37.29 -7.46
CA VAL A 171 16.31 37.51 -6.12
C VAL A 171 17.39 37.90 -5.10
N ASN A 172 18.57 37.26 -5.16
CA ASN A 172 19.70 37.46 -4.24
C ASN A 172 20.98 37.79 -5.02
N PRO A 173 21.16 39.01 -5.55
CA PRO A 173 22.31 39.36 -6.37
C PRO A 173 23.68 39.30 -5.62
N ASP A 174 23.69 39.37 -4.28
CA ASP A 174 24.90 39.35 -3.45
C ASP A 174 25.47 37.95 -3.22
N GLU A 175 24.74 36.88 -3.47
CA GLU A 175 25.24 35.49 -3.37
C GLU A 175 25.92 35.00 -4.65
N GLY A 176 25.74 35.70 -5.78
CA GLY A 176 26.31 35.35 -7.08
C GLY A 176 27.78 35.76 -7.30
N GLN A 177 28.44 36.48 -6.36
CA GLN A 177 29.81 37.02 -6.52
C GLN A 177 30.88 36.31 -5.69
N ARG A 178 30.65 35.14 -5.17
CA ARG A 178 31.70 34.33 -4.49
C ARG A 178 32.05 33.07 -5.29
N VAL A 179 32.56 33.25 -6.47
CA VAL A 179 33.41 32.22 -7.11
C VAL A 179 34.71 32.93 -7.53
N ASP A 180 35.70 32.85 -6.68
CA ASP A 180 37.04 33.37 -6.93
C ASP A 180 37.79 32.46 -7.89
N THR A 181 38.33 33.16 -8.88
CA THR A 181 39.44 32.75 -9.74
C THR A 181 40.65 32.31 -8.92
N THR A 182 41.10 31.09 -9.07
CA THR A 182 42.54 30.77 -9.17
C THR A 182 42.77 29.54 -10.03
N THR A 183 43.43 29.79 -11.12
CA THR A 183 44.10 28.86 -12.03
C THR A 183 45.20 28.07 -11.34
N SER A 184 45.32 26.80 -11.55
CA SER A 184 46.38 26.07 -12.28
C SER A 184 46.78 24.72 -11.70
N THR A 185 46.76 23.77 -12.59
CA THR A 185 47.68 22.65 -12.84
C THR A 185 47.86 21.51 -11.85
N SER A 186 47.64 20.35 -12.45
CA SER A 186 48.30 19.04 -12.33
C SER A 186 47.54 17.91 -11.60
N HIS A 187 47.15 16.90 -12.39
CA HIS A 187 46.89 15.52 -11.99
C HIS A 187 48.17 14.85 -11.40
N PRO A 188 48.15 13.72 -10.70
CA PRO A 188 47.17 12.61 -10.79
C PRO A 188 46.80 11.89 -9.47
N ASN A 189 45.75 11.05 -9.57
CA ASN A 189 45.43 9.83 -8.80
C ASN A 189 45.34 9.88 -7.26
N ASP A 190 44.16 9.79 -6.69
CA ASP A 190 43.89 8.62 -5.88
C ASP A 190 42.35 8.42 -5.67
N ALA A 191 41.96 7.15 -5.55
CA ALA A 191 40.61 6.71 -5.39
C ALA A 191 40.14 6.88 -3.94
N SER A 192 38.85 7.08 -3.79
CA SER A 192 38.03 6.95 -2.56
C SER A 192 37.56 8.26 -1.94
N GLN A 193 36.33 8.55 -2.16
CA GLN A 193 35.31 8.95 -1.17
C GLN A 193 34.13 9.56 -1.93
N ARG A 194 33.13 8.72 -2.19
CA ARG A 194 31.76 9.22 -2.46
C ARG A 194 31.18 9.59 -1.10
N GLU A 195 31.14 10.87 -0.81
CA GLU A 195 30.38 11.41 0.31
C GLU A 195 28.90 11.08 0.11
N GLY A 196 28.31 10.51 1.16
CA GLY A 196 26.94 10.07 1.20
C GLY A 196 25.96 11.25 1.12
N ALA A 197 24.84 11.01 0.48
CA ALA A 197 23.69 11.91 0.50
C ALA A 197 23.32 12.22 1.95
N GLU A 198 23.31 13.50 2.27
CA GLU A 198 22.92 14.03 3.59
C GLU A 198 21.46 13.66 3.84
N VAL A 199 21.24 12.73 4.78
CA VAL A 199 19.91 12.40 5.26
C VAL A 199 19.41 13.60 6.05
N ILE A 200 18.40 14.28 5.53
CA ILE A 200 17.71 15.36 6.26
C ILE A 200 17.16 14.75 7.55
N PRO A 201 17.59 15.20 8.74
CA PRO A 201 17.04 14.72 10.00
C PRO A 201 15.55 15.07 10.05
N LEU A 202 14.72 14.07 10.43
CA LEU A 202 13.35 14.34 10.83
C LEU A 202 13.31 15.48 11.86
N PRO A 203 12.33 16.41 11.76
CA PRO A 203 12.24 17.49 12.72
C PRO A 203 12.17 16.94 14.14
N PRO A 204 12.88 17.57 15.10
CA PRO A 204 12.81 17.15 16.50
C PRO A 204 11.36 17.22 16.99
N GLU A 205 11.03 16.31 17.92
CA GLU A 205 9.72 16.33 18.59
C GLU A 205 9.32 17.77 18.95
N PRO A 206 8.07 18.18 18.64
CA PRO A 206 7.67 19.56 18.85
C PRO A 206 7.69 19.91 20.33
N LYS A 207 8.74 20.57 20.79
CA LYS A 207 8.71 21.44 21.94
C LYS A 207 8.08 22.76 21.49
N ALA A 208 6.78 22.79 21.34
CA ALA A 208 6.06 24.04 21.18
C ALA A 208 4.63 23.88 21.72
N THR A 209 4.25 24.74 22.59
CA THR A 209 2.85 25.07 22.87
C THR A 209 2.19 25.41 21.55
N SER A 210 1.34 24.49 21.03
CA SER A 210 0.61 24.71 19.79
C SER A 210 -0.16 26.02 19.86
N PRO A 211 -0.10 26.91 18.86
CA PRO A 211 -0.89 28.15 18.79
C PRO A 211 -2.40 27.90 18.94
N GLU A 212 -2.84 26.68 18.73
CA GLU A 212 -4.21 26.20 18.81
C GLU A 212 -4.76 26.10 20.25
N ARG A 213 -3.90 26.15 21.28
CA ARG A 213 -4.32 26.25 22.70
C ARG A 213 -4.91 27.60 23.04
N GLU A 214 -4.78 28.61 22.19
CA GLU A 214 -5.33 29.96 22.37
C GLU A 214 -6.81 30.09 22.00
N GLN A 215 -7.45 29.02 21.52
CA GLN A 215 -8.90 29.05 21.32
C GLN A 215 -9.60 29.12 22.68
N GLY A 216 -10.41 30.15 22.89
CA GLY A 216 -11.11 30.38 24.14
C GLY A 216 -11.91 29.14 24.55
N LEU A 217 -11.83 28.81 25.84
CA LEU A 217 -12.64 27.75 26.45
C LEU A 217 -14.14 28.05 26.27
N PRO A 218 -15.01 27.05 26.19
CA PRO A 218 -16.45 27.26 26.17
C PRO A 218 -16.91 28.03 27.38
N HIS A 219 -17.97 28.83 27.22
CA HIS A 219 -18.55 29.61 28.31
C HIS A 219 -18.84 28.72 29.53
N GLY A 220 -18.44 29.19 30.71
CA GLY A 220 -18.60 28.49 31.99
C GLY A 220 -17.47 27.49 32.31
N PHE A 221 -16.48 27.31 31.45
CA PHE A 221 -15.31 26.46 31.72
C PHE A 221 -14.03 27.32 31.84
N GLU A 222 -13.14 26.91 32.73
CA GLU A 222 -11.87 27.58 32.99
C GLU A 222 -10.77 26.59 33.36
N ILE A 223 -9.53 26.88 32.96
CA ILE A 223 -8.35 26.13 33.41
C ILE A 223 -7.71 26.88 34.55
N ARG A 224 -7.62 26.26 35.72
CA ARG A 224 -6.94 26.77 36.93
C ARG A 224 -5.81 25.82 37.32
N GLY A 225 -4.58 26.29 37.12
CA GLY A 225 -3.39 25.47 37.35
C GLY A 225 -3.39 24.20 36.49
N ASP A 226 -3.38 23.04 37.13
CA ASP A 226 -3.41 21.72 36.50
C ASP A 226 -4.82 21.09 36.40
N ARG A 227 -5.88 21.94 36.52
CA ARG A 227 -7.29 21.48 36.50
C ARG A 227 -8.13 22.23 35.47
N LEU A 228 -8.93 21.46 34.73
CA LEU A 228 -10.08 21.97 33.99
C LEU A 228 -11.27 22.02 34.95
N CYS A 229 -11.90 23.16 35.06
CA CYS A 229 -12.97 23.44 36.01
C CYS A 229 -14.21 23.98 35.29
N VAL A 230 -15.36 23.87 35.96
CA VAL A 230 -16.63 24.46 35.51
C VAL A 230 -17.26 25.30 36.60
N TRP A 231 -17.84 26.45 36.23
CA TRP A 231 -18.61 27.30 37.16
C TRP A 231 -19.97 26.67 37.46
N GLU A 232 -20.25 26.40 38.71
CA GLU A 232 -21.52 25.84 39.18
C GLU A 232 -22.12 26.58 40.34
N LEU A 233 -23.44 26.51 40.43
CA LEU A 233 -24.17 26.97 41.59
C LEU A 233 -24.18 25.85 42.65
N VAL A 234 -23.40 26.02 43.70
CA VAL A 234 -23.29 25.07 44.83
C VAL A 234 -24.10 25.58 45.99
N GLY A 235 -24.91 24.73 46.63
CA GLY A 235 -25.82 25.07 47.73
C GLY A 235 -27.27 25.14 47.28
N ARG A 236 -28.19 25.41 48.24
CA ARG A 236 -29.63 25.58 48.02
C ARG A 236 -30.17 26.85 48.70
N GLY A 237 -31.17 27.50 48.08
CA GLY A 237 -31.81 28.71 48.62
C GLY A 237 -30.87 29.92 48.72
N GLU A 238 -30.99 30.74 49.74
CA GLU A 238 -30.20 31.95 49.95
C GLU A 238 -28.69 31.67 50.16
N GLY A 239 -28.28 30.41 50.38
CA GLY A 239 -26.88 30.00 50.53
C GLY A 239 -26.24 29.50 49.23
N ALA A 240 -26.93 29.60 48.09
CA ALA A 240 -26.39 29.19 46.80
C ALA A 240 -25.31 30.19 46.33
N ARG A 241 -24.12 29.69 46.02
CA ARG A 241 -23.00 30.47 45.50
C ARG A 241 -22.41 29.85 44.26
N GLN A 242 -21.86 30.66 43.37
CA GLN A 242 -21.10 30.18 42.25
C GLN A 242 -19.70 29.73 42.72
N GLU A 243 -19.37 28.50 42.46
CA GLU A 243 -18.06 27.93 42.74
C GLU A 243 -17.45 27.32 41.49
N LEU A 244 -16.13 27.36 41.43
CA LEU A 244 -15.35 26.74 40.36
C LEU A 244 -15.02 25.28 40.75
N VAL A 245 -15.66 24.34 40.12
CA VAL A 245 -15.58 22.91 40.46
C VAL A 245 -14.64 22.18 39.47
N PRO A 246 -13.57 21.48 39.94
CA PRO A 246 -12.68 20.75 39.09
C PRO A 246 -13.39 19.53 38.46
N ILE A 247 -13.10 19.26 37.19
CA ILE A 247 -13.69 18.13 36.44
C ILE A 247 -12.66 17.17 35.91
N SER A 248 -11.49 17.66 35.48
CA SER A 248 -10.38 16.80 34.97
C SER A 248 -9.06 17.56 34.95
N SER A 249 -7.97 16.88 34.62
CA SER A 249 -6.77 17.54 34.09
C SER A 249 -7.10 18.27 32.80
N PRO A 250 -6.30 19.27 32.38
CA PRO A 250 -6.55 20.03 31.15
C PRO A 250 -6.59 19.12 29.92
N ILE A 251 -7.63 19.27 29.13
CA ILE A 251 -7.81 18.65 27.83
C ILE A 251 -8.12 19.77 26.85
N TRP A 252 -7.35 19.85 25.77
CA TRP A 252 -7.60 20.80 24.67
C TRP A 252 -8.27 20.10 23.52
N VAL A 253 -9.25 20.75 22.89
CA VAL A 253 -9.89 20.28 21.67
C VAL A 253 -9.29 21.07 20.50
N LEU A 254 -8.36 20.48 19.78
CA LEU A 254 -7.57 21.16 18.75
C LEU A 254 -8.32 21.32 17.43
N ALA A 255 -9.14 20.32 17.05
CA ALA A 255 -9.84 20.31 15.77
C ALA A 255 -11.16 19.54 15.84
N GLU A 256 -12.08 19.89 14.95
CA GLU A 256 -13.19 19.04 14.57
C GLU A 256 -12.74 18.05 13.49
N THR A 257 -13.08 16.78 13.66
CA THR A 257 -12.78 15.75 12.67
C THR A 257 -14.05 15.30 11.95
N ALA A 258 -13.95 15.04 10.64
CA ALA A 258 -15.00 14.45 9.82
C ALA A 258 -14.37 13.61 8.69
N ASP A 259 -15.05 12.58 8.21
CA ASP A 259 -14.59 11.80 7.07
C ASP A 259 -14.75 12.58 5.74
N GLU A 260 -14.20 12.03 4.65
CA GLU A 260 -14.24 12.63 3.32
C GLU A 260 -15.67 12.83 2.78
N HIS A 261 -16.66 12.13 3.36
CA HIS A 261 -18.06 12.19 2.95
C HIS A 261 -18.92 13.09 3.84
N GLY A 262 -18.28 13.77 4.80
CA GLY A 262 -18.97 14.65 5.75
C GLY A 262 -19.72 13.91 6.85
N GLY A 263 -19.30 12.69 7.15
CA GLY A 263 -19.76 11.88 8.28
C GLY A 263 -18.67 11.68 9.32
N GLY A 264 -18.84 10.73 10.24
CA GLY A 264 -17.81 10.32 11.20
C GLY A 264 -17.31 11.40 12.13
N TYR A 265 -18.13 12.42 12.45
CA TYR A 265 -17.70 13.57 13.25
C TYR A 265 -17.06 13.18 14.57
N GLY A 266 -16.00 13.92 14.95
CA GLY A 266 -15.23 13.72 16.18
C GLY A 266 -14.52 14.98 16.65
N ARG A 267 -13.63 14.79 17.62
CA ARG A 267 -12.78 15.82 18.19
C ARG A 267 -11.34 15.33 18.30
N LEU A 268 -10.39 16.12 17.85
CA LEU A 268 -8.98 15.90 18.14
C LEU A 268 -8.68 16.46 19.52
N LEU A 269 -8.44 15.57 20.46
CA LEU A 269 -8.11 15.88 21.86
C LEU A 269 -6.61 15.89 22.04
N GLU A 270 -6.11 16.79 22.92
CA GLU A 270 -4.73 16.85 23.38
C GLU A 270 -4.68 17.00 24.89
N TRP A 271 -3.75 16.30 25.55
CA TRP A 271 -3.48 16.44 26.99
C TRP A 271 -2.02 16.07 27.31
N GLN A 272 -1.58 16.34 28.52
CA GLN A 272 -0.31 15.86 29.03
C GLN A 272 -0.55 14.68 29.96
N ASP A 273 0.24 13.59 29.78
CA ASP A 273 0.21 12.46 30.72
C ASP A 273 1.00 12.77 32.00
N SER A 274 0.93 11.87 32.99
CA SER A 274 1.63 12.03 34.27
C SER A 274 3.16 12.13 34.16
N ALA A 275 3.74 11.75 33.02
CA ALA A 275 5.16 11.91 32.72
C ALA A 275 5.46 13.20 31.93
N GLY A 276 4.48 14.07 31.74
CA GLY A 276 4.61 15.32 30.99
C GLY A 276 4.64 15.18 29.46
N ARG A 277 4.37 14.00 28.92
CA ARG A 277 4.35 13.75 27.48
C ARG A 277 3.02 14.19 26.89
N VAL A 278 3.07 14.88 25.75
CA VAL A 278 1.88 15.26 25.00
C VAL A 278 1.24 14.01 24.37
N ARG A 279 -0.07 13.88 24.56
CA ARG A 279 -0.91 12.82 23.98
C ARG A 279 -1.99 13.43 23.13
N GLN A 280 -2.29 12.78 22.02
CA GLN A 280 -3.38 13.18 21.13
C GLN A 280 -4.27 11.98 20.79
N TRP A 281 -5.57 12.24 20.64
CA TRP A 281 -6.53 11.23 20.24
C TRP A 281 -7.67 11.88 19.44
N ALA A 282 -7.88 11.41 18.20
CA ALA A 282 -9.07 11.74 17.44
C ALA A 282 -10.23 10.84 17.92
N MET A 283 -11.08 11.40 18.77
CA MET A 283 -12.20 10.72 19.43
C MET A 283 -13.49 10.92 18.62
N PRO A 284 -14.19 9.84 18.20
CA PRO A 284 -15.52 9.98 17.60
C PRO A 284 -16.50 10.58 18.59
N ILE A 285 -17.23 11.63 18.20
CA ILE A 285 -18.18 12.32 19.11
C ILE A 285 -19.28 11.37 19.60
N ARG A 286 -19.67 10.39 18.78
CA ARG A 286 -20.63 9.34 19.15
C ARG A 286 -20.23 8.53 20.38
N SER A 287 -18.93 8.46 20.71
CA SER A 287 -18.42 7.72 21.88
C SER A 287 -18.81 8.37 23.20
N LEU A 288 -19.26 9.63 23.20
CA LEU A 288 -19.78 10.31 24.40
C LEU A 288 -21.20 9.90 24.77
N VAL A 289 -21.94 9.25 23.85
CA VAL A 289 -23.38 8.91 24.06
C VAL A 289 -23.58 7.70 24.96
N PRO A 290 -22.89 6.54 24.76
CA PRO A 290 -23.09 5.37 25.60
C PRO A 290 -22.65 5.64 27.05
N ARG A 291 -23.53 5.32 28.01
CA ARG A 291 -23.25 5.41 29.46
C ARG A 291 -22.58 6.73 29.89
N ASN A 292 -23.00 7.86 29.27
CA ASN A 292 -22.42 9.20 29.51
C ASN A 292 -20.90 9.30 29.26
N GLY A 293 -20.38 8.57 28.28
CA GLY A 293 -18.98 8.63 27.90
C GLY A 293 -18.01 7.78 28.74
N ASP A 294 -18.51 6.81 29.51
CA ASP A 294 -17.64 5.96 30.37
C ASP A 294 -16.48 5.35 29.60
N GLU A 295 -16.68 4.92 28.34
CA GLU A 295 -15.63 4.37 27.48
C GLU A 295 -14.56 5.42 27.13
N VAL A 296 -14.96 6.67 26.90
CA VAL A 296 -14.05 7.78 26.62
C VAL A 296 -13.19 8.09 27.84
N PHE A 297 -13.79 8.15 29.03
CA PHE A 297 -13.05 8.41 30.26
C PHE A 297 -12.10 7.30 30.63
N ALA A 298 -12.52 6.05 30.45
CA ALA A 298 -11.63 4.90 30.63
C ALA A 298 -10.43 4.97 29.66
N ALA A 299 -10.68 5.30 28.39
CA ALA A 299 -9.63 5.45 27.40
C ALA A 299 -8.66 6.61 27.71
N LEU A 300 -9.15 7.74 28.20
CA LEU A 300 -8.32 8.89 28.61
C LEU A 300 -7.45 8.56 29.82
N LEU A 301 -8.00 7.88 30.83
CA LEU A 301 -7.26 7.46 32.02
C LEU A 301 -6.21 6.39 31.66
N ASP A 302 -6.55 5.42 30.83
CA ASP A 302 -5.64 4.39 30.33
C ASP A 302 -4.50 4.99 29.47
N ALA A 303 -4.79 6.08 28.77
CA ALA A 303 -3.81 6.86 28.03
C ALA A 303 -3.00 7.86 28.91
N GLY A 304 -3.15 7.79 30.22
CA GLY A 304 -2.36 8.54 31.18
C GLY A 304 -2.87 9.94 31.51
N LEU A 305 -4.17 10.27 31.25
CA LEU A 305 -4.73 11.50 31.76
C LEU A 305 -4.69 11.50 33.30
N PRO A 306 -4.01 12.45 33.97
CA PRO A 306 -3.68 12.33 35.40
C PRO A 306 -4.89 12.31 36.32
N PHE A 307 -5.97 13.02 35.97
CA PHE A 307 -7.13 13.18 36.82
C PHE A 307 -8.44 13.34 36.04
N VAL A 308 -9.47 12.62 36.48
CA VAL A 308 -10.88 12.83 36.11
C VAL A 308 -11.74 12.70 37.34
N GLU A 309 -12.56 13.71 37.63
CA GLU A 309 -13.54 13.65 38.73
C GLU A 309 -14.74 12.79 38.32
N LEU A 310 -14.81 11.59 38.88
CA LEU A 310 -15.80 10.58 38.48
C LEU A 310 -17.24 10.99 38.68
N GLY A 311 -17.53 11.84 39.68
CA GLY A 311 -18.85 12.44 39.90
C GLY A 311 -19.26 13.43 38.82
N HIS A 312 -18.30 13.97 38.07
CA HIS A 312 -18.51 15.04 37.09
C HIS A 312 -18.36 14.63 35.64
N LYS A 313 -18.45 13.34 35.31
CA LYS A 313 -18.32 12.80 33.95
C LYS A 313 -19.21 13.52 32.91
N ARG A 314 -20.47 13.83 33.29
CA ARG A 314 -21.40 14.55 32.40
C ARG A 314 -20.90 15.96 32.04
N LYS A 315 -20.19 16.61 32.95
CA LYS A 315 -19.63 17.96 32.75
C LYS A 315 -18.45 17.91 31.78
N LEU A 316 -17.59 16.90 31.92
CA LEU A 316 -16.52 16.69 30.96
C LEU A 316 -17.06 16.36 29.57
N SER A 317 -18.10 15.50 29.45
CA SER A 317 -18.80 15.30 28.19
C SER A 317 -19.38 16.60 27.61
N ALA A 318 -20.02 17.42 28.45
CA ALA A 318 -20.56 18.71 28.04
C ALA A 318 -19.47 19.68 27.56
N TYR A 319 -18.31 19.71 28.23
CA TYR A 319 -17.14 20.45 27.78
C TYR A 319 -16.68 20.02 26.37
N LEU A 320 -16.44 18.72 26.16
CA LEU A 320 -15.98 18.17 24.88
C LEU A 320 -16.96 18.43 23.72
N MET A 321 -18.27 18.46 24.04
CA MET A 321 -19.32 18.80 23.06
C MET A 321 -19.42 20.29 22.79
N ALA A 322 -19.23 21.14 23.81
CA ALA A 322 -19.36 22.59 23.71
C ALA A 322 -18.16 23.25 22.99
N CYS A 323 -17.00 22.58 22.96
CA CYS A 323 -15.84 23.08 22.23
C CYS A 323 -16.13 23.17 20.74
N GLN A 324 -15.87 24.34 20.14
CA GLN A 324 -16.06 24.63 18.71
C GLN A 324 -14.73 25.06 18.09
N PRO A 325 -13.81 24.10 17.83
CA PRO A 325 -12.54 24.41 17.20
C PRO A 325 -12.75 24.94 15.79
N LYS A 326 -11.96 25.91 15.38
CA LYS A 326 -12.00 26.48 14.02
C LYS A 326 -11.35 25.57 13.00
N ARG A 327 -10.35 24.79 13.43
CA ARG A 327 -9.62 23.84 12.58
C ARG A 327 -10.49 22.62 12.29
N ARG A 328 -10.47 22.18 11.02
CA ARG A 328 -11.09 20.92 10.60
C ARG A 328 -10.02 20.00 10.01
N ILE A 329 -10.09 18.72 10.35
CA ILE A 329 -9.17 17.69 9.92
C ILE A 329 -9.98 16.52 9.38
N THR A 330 -9.55 15.96 8.25
CA THR A 330 -10.15 14.73 7.71
C THR A 330 -9.80 13.56 8.62
N CYS A 331 -10.80 12.83 9.10
CA CYS A 331 -10.54 11.60 9.83
C CYS A 331 -10.71 10.37 8.94
N VAL A 332 -9.91 9.35 9.25
CA VAL A 332 -9.94 8.04 8.60
C VAL A 332 -10.03 6.95 9.66
N GLU A 333 -10.70 5.83 9.34
CA GLU A 333 -10.90 4.72 10.28
C GLU A 333 -9.83 3.62 10.13
N ARG A 334 -8.91 3.75 9.17
CA ARG A 334 -7.87 2.77 8.83
C ARG A 334 -6.52 3.44 8.73
N THR A 335 -5.49 2.72 9.15
CA THR A 335 -4.09 3.06 8.81
C THR A 335 -3.85 2.92 7.30
N GLY A 336 -2.72 3.40 6.81
CA GLY A 336 -2.31 3.24 5.41
C GLY A 336 -2.47 4.51 4.59
N TRP A 337 -2.45 4.37 3.27
CA TRP A 337 -2.49 5.49 2.34
C TRP A 337 -3.86 6.14 2.24
N HIS A 338 -3.87 7.46 2.44
CA HIS A 338 -4.98 8.36 2.20
C HIS A 338 -4.43 9.57 1.40
N GLY A 339 -4.70 9.58 0.10
CA GLY A 339 -4.02 10.52 -0.80
C GLY A 339 -2.51 10.29 -0.79
N TYR A 340 -1.74 11.34 -0.50
CA TYR A 340 -0.28 11.32 -0.40
C TYR A 340 0.25 11.17 1.03
N ALA A 341 -0.63 11.02 2.00
CA ALA A 341 -0.29 10.77 3.40
C ALA A 341 -0.47 9.31 3.77
N TYR A 342 0.50 8.72 4.44
CA TYR A 342 0.38 7.41 5.08
C TYR A 342 0.02 7.60 6.55
N VAL A 343 -1.20 7.24 6.91
CA VAL A 343 -1.76 7.47 8.25
C VAL A 343 -1.42 6.33 9.20
N LEU A 344 -0.86 6.69 10.34
CA LEU A 344 -0.50 5.81 11.45
C LEU A 344 -1.27 6.23 12.72
N PRO A 345 -1.31 5.38 13.77
CA PRO A 345 -1.96 5.74 15.03
C PRO A 345 -1.38 6.98 15.72
N GLN A 346 -0.09 7.29 15.48
CA GLN A 346 0.59 8.45 16.10
C GLN A 346 0.64 9.70 15.20
N GLY A 347 0.11 9.65 13.99
CA GLY A 347 0.18 10.74 13.01
C GLY A 347 0.30 10.22 11.58
N ALA A 348 0.72 11.05 10.67
CA ALA A 348 0.86 10.68 9.27
C ALA A 348 2.29 10.97 8.76
N ILE A 349 2.70 10.29 7.69
CA ILE A 349 3.99 10.47 7.00
C ILE A 349 3.70 10.77 5.54
N GLY A 350 4.38 11.73 4.95
CA GLY A 350 4.23 12.09 3.54
C GLY A 350 3.85 13.55 3.33
N LEU A 351 3.04 13.82 2.32
CA LEU A 351 2.49 15.14 2.03
C LEU A 351 1.10 15.30 2.68
N ASP A 352 0.71 16.54 2.98
CA ASP A 352 -0.61 16.89 3.57
C ASP A 352 -0.90 16.19 4.92
N VAL A 353 0.13 15.90 5.68
CA VAL A 353 0.06 15.13 6.93
C VAL A 353 -0.79 15.80 8.02
N GLU A 354 -0.88 17.13 8.03
CA GLU A 354 -1.66 17.89 9.02
C GLU A 354 -3.17 17.87 8.76
N GLY A 355 -3.55 17.49 7.54
CA GLY A 355 -4.94 17.45 7.07
C GLY A 355 -5.66 16.14 7.35
N VAL A 356 -4.98 15.08 7.84
CA VAL A 356 -5.55 13.74 8.01
C VAL A 356 -5.12 13.09 9.31
N ILE A 357 -6.05 12.40 10.00
CA ILE A 357 -5.76 11.70 11.27
C ILE A 357 -6.55 10.40 11.38
N LEU A 358 -5.97 9.40 12.05
CA LEU A 358 -6.68 8.16 12.39
C LEU A 358 -7.65 8.40 13.54
N GLN A 359 -8.93 8.13 13.33
CA GLN A 359 -9.98 8.24 14.34
C GLN A 359 -10.37 6.84 14.83
N THR A 360 -10.26 6.63 16.15
CA THR A 360 -10.52 5.33 16.79
C THR A 360 -11.50 5.47 17.95
N THR A 361 -12.28 4.42 18.22
CA THR A 361 -13.24 4.40 19.34
C THR A 361 -12.58 4.37 20.72
N GLY A 362 -11.31 4.00 20.80
CA GLY A 362 -10.52 4.01 22.03
C GLY A 362 -9.08 4.37 21.75
N TYR A 363 -8.40 4.90 22.75
CA TYR A 363 -6.94 5.09 22.66
C TYR A 363 -6.24 3.74 22.77
N SER A 364 -5.32 3.46 21.87
CA SER A 364 -4.44 2.30 21.97
C SER A 364 -3.02 2.68 21.61
N ALA A 365 -2.06 2.14 22.38
CA ALA A 365 -0.66 2.30 22.02
C ALA A 365 -0.41 1.70 20.64
N SER A 366 0.36 2.40 19.83
CA SER A 366 0.68 1.95 18.49
C SER A 366 1.73 0.85 18.52
N ASP A 367 1.55 -0.14 17.66
CA ASP A 367 2.57 -1.16 17.39
C ASP A 367 3.63 -0.66 16.39
N PHE A 368 3.38 0.45 15.69
CA PHE A 368 4.31 1.10 14.77
C PHE A 368 5.30 1.98 15.55
N THR A 369 6.11 1.35 16.39
CA THR A 369 7.10 2.04 17.21
C THR A 369 8.38 2.31 16.43
N GLU A 370 9.19 3.25 16.91
CA GLU A 370 10.49 3.59 16.32
C GLU A 370 11.56 3.60 17.38
N ARG A 371 12.72 3.03 17.07
CA ARG A 371 13.90 3.04 17.93
C ARG A 371 15.17 2.87 17.10
N GLY A 372 16.20 3.66 17.44
CA GLY A 372 17.47 3.70 16.70
C GLY A 372 17.40 4.57 15.47
N THR A 373 18.38 4.47 14.60
CA THR A 373 18.51 5.20 13.34
C THR A 373 18.41 4.25 12.15
N LEU A 374 18.13 4.80 10.95
CA LEU A 374 18.15 4.01 9.72
C LEU A 374 19.53 3.36 9.48
N ALA A 375 20.61 4.11 9.73
CA ALA A 375 21.97 3.61 9.55
C ALA A 375 22.29 2.42 10.47
N GLU A 376 21.87 2.48 11.74
CA GLU A 376 22.02 1.36 12.68
C GLU A 376 21.17 0.15 12.26
N TRP A 377 19.95 0.37 11.78
CA TRP A 377 19.09 -0.69 11.24
C TRP A 377 19.72 -1.33 9.98
N GLN A 378 20.30 -0.51 9.10
CA GLN A 378 21.02 -0.99 7.92
C GLN A 378 22.22 -1.86 8.33
N GLN A 379 23.04 -1.36 9.25
CA GLN A 379 24.22 -2.07 9.71
C GLN A 379 23.88 -3.36 10.50
N GLY A 380 22.89 -3.28 11.40
CA GLY A 380 22.57 -4.39 12.31
C GLY A 380 21.62 -5.44 11.72
N ILE A 381 20.87 -5.11 10.68
CA ILE A 381 19.82 -5.98 10.13
C ILE A 381 19.95 -6.15 8.63
N ALA A 382 19.87 -5.06 7.87
CA ALA A 382 19.83 -5.16 6.41
C ALA A 382 21.12 -5.76 5.82
N SER A 383 22.30 -5.37 6.33
CA SER A 383 23.59 -5.91 5.89
C SER A 383 23.72 -7.41 6.17
N LEU A 384 23.21 -7.88 7.31
CA LEU A 384 23.21 -9.29 7.70
C LEU A 384 22.20 -10.13 6.87
N ALA A 385 21.25 -9.49 6.22
CA ALA A 385 20.35 -10.16 5.31
C ALA A 385 20.99 -10.45 3.94
N VAL A 386 22.00 -9.69 3.51
CA VAL A 386 22.71 -9.91 2.25
C VAL A 386 23.29 -11.34 2.21
N GLY A 387 23.06 -12.04 1.09
CA GLY A 387 23.46 -13.44 0.94
C GLY A 387 22.43 -14.45 1.49
N ASN A 388 21.50 -14.03 2.35
CA ASN A 388 20.46 -14.85 2.96
C ASN A 388 19.11 -14.67 2.26
N SER A 389 18.73 -15.61 1.42
CA SER A 389 17.55 -15.46 0.55
C SER A 389 16.25 -15.25 1.31
N ARG A 390 16.02 -15.98 2.41
CA ARG A 390 14.79 -15.88 3.21
C ARG A 390 14.70 -14.55 3.97
N LEU A 391 15.83 -14.04 4.46
CA LEU A 391 15.90 -12.74 5.13
C LEU A 391 15.65 -11.59 4.16
N CYS A 392 16.36 -11.54 3.02
CA CYS A 392 16.15 -10.53 1.99
C CYS A 392 14.72 -10.58 1.44
N PHE A 393 14.17 -11.78 1.25
CA PHE A 393 12.79 -11.96 0.82
C PHE A 393 11.79 -11.39 1.84
N ALA A 394 11.94 -11.70 3.13
CA ALA A 394 11.03 -11.25 4.18
C ALA A 394 11.07 -9.73 4.37
N LEU A 395 12.24 -9.11 4.29
CA LEU A 395 12.40 -7.66 4.29
C LEU A 395 11.78 -7.02 3.05
N SER A 396 12.01 -7.60 1.85
CA SER A 396 11.39 -7.13 0.61
C SER A 396 9.86 -7.26 0.65
N LEU A 397 9.34 -8.32 1.28
CA LEU A 397 7.91 -8.52 1.51
C LEU A 397 7.34 -7.44 2.45
N ALA A 398 8.09 -7.07 3.49
CA ALA A 398 7.70 -5.98 4.37
C ALA A 398 7.60 -4.65 3.61
N PHE A 399 8.53 -4.37 2.72
CA PHE A 399 8.47 -3.19 1.85
C PHE A 399 7.39 -3.27 0.76
N ALA A 400 6.96 -4.47 0.37
CA ALA A 400 5.92 -4.66 -0.65
C ALA A 400 4.50 -4.32 -0.17
N ALA A 401 4.22 -4.47 1.13
CA ALA A 401 2.88 -4.29 1.65
C ALA A 401 2.30 -2.87 1.42
N PRO A 402 3.01 -1.76 1.71
CA PRO A 402 2.51 -0.42 1.43
C PRO A 402 2.39 -0.11 -0.07
N LEU A 403 3.03 -0.88 -0.94
CA LEU A 403 2.97 -0.66 -2.39
C LEU A 403 1.70 -1.23 -3.04
N LEU A 404 0.97 -2.14 -2.38
CA LEU A 404 -0.28 -2.69 -2.90
C LEU A 404 -1.27 -1.61 -3.34
N ALA A 405 -1.38 -0.53 -2.53
CA ALA A 405 -2.23 0.61 -2.82
C ALA A 405 -1.84 1.31 -4.12
N LEU A 406 -0.54 1.55 -4.28
CA LEU A 406 0.01 2.32 -5.40
C LEU A 406 -0.18 1.59 -6.73
N VAL A 407 0.01 0.27 -6.73
CA VAL A 407 -0.06 -0.53 -7.97
C VAL A 407 -1.43 -1.17 -8.22
N GLY A 408 -2.37 -1.09 -7.27
CA GLY A 408 -3.71 -1.66 -7.39
C GLY A 408 -3.74 -3.19 -7.36
N MET A 409 -2.79 -3.84 -6.65
CA MET A 409 -2.74 -5.29 -6.53
C MET A 409 -3.53 -5.78 -5.31
N GLU A 410 -4.05 -7.01 -5.42
CA GLU A 410 -4.73 -7.71 -4.32
C GLU A 410 -3.74 -8.14 -3.23
N GLY A 411 -4.24 -8.22 -2.00
CA GLY A 411 -3.51 -8.78 -0.86
C GLY A 411 -3.22 -10.27 -1.00
N GLY A 412 -2.61 -10.82 0.04
CA GLY A 412 -2.26 -12.24 0.14
C GLY A 412 -1.09 -12.45 1.08
N GLY A 413 -0.54 -13.65 1.13
CA GLY A 413 0.53 -13.94 2.07
C GLY A 413 1.54 -14.96 1.59
N PHE A 414 2.58 -15.04 2.38
CA PHE A 414 3.61 -16.06 2.29
C PHE A 414 3.72 -16.79 3.61
N HIS A 415 3.96 -18.09 3.55
CA HIS A 415 4.11 -18.96 4.70
C HIS A 415 5.50 -19.64 4.64
N LEU A 416 6.31 -19.43 5.66
CA LEU A 416 7.57 -20.13 5.82
C LEU A 416 7.31 -21.45 6.55
N LYS A 417 7.47 -22.55 5.82
CA LYS A 417 7.27 -23.91 6.30
C LYS A 417 8.63 -24.57 6.58
N GLY A 418 8.78 -25.23 7.72
CA GLY A 418 9.98 -25.99 8.06
C GLY A 418 9.92 -26.56 9.48
N GLU A 419 10.96 -27.27 9.87
CA GLU A 419 11.04 -27.89 11.18
C GLU A 419 11.21 -26.87 12.32
N SER A 420 10.96 -27.31 13.54
CA SER A 420 11.20 -26.47 14.73
C SER A 420 12.68 -26.06 14.79
N THR A 421 12.94 -24.83 15.22
CA THR A 421 14.29 -24.26 15.37
C THR A 421 15.03 -23.86 14.07
N ASP A 422 14.40 -23.94 12.90
CA ASP A 422 15.01 -23.54 11.61
C ASP A 422 15.34 -22.05 11.47
N GLY A 423 14.84 -21.19 12.37
CA GLY A 423 15.03 -19.73 12.28
C GLY A 423 13.84 -18.96 11.69
N LYS A 424 12.69 -19.60 11.40
CA LYS A 424 11.47 -18.98 10.87
C LYS A 424 10.99 -17.77 11.66
N THR A 425 10.85 -17.91 12.98
CA THR A 425 10.45 -16.82 13.89
C THR A 425 11.45 -15.65 13.85
N THR A 426 12.76 -15.94 13.70
CA THR A 426 13.78 -14.90 13.55
C THR A 426 13.58 -14.11 12.27
N ILE A 427 13.34 -14.77 11.14
CA ILE A 427 13.04 -14.12 9.86
C ILE A 427 11.80 -13.22 9.97
N MET A 428 10.74 -13.72 10.60
CA MET A 428 9.52 -12.94 10.80
C MET A 428 9.75 -11.73 11.71
N LYS A 429 10.53 -11.87 12.81
CA LYS A 429 10.90 -10.74 13.68
C LYS A 429 11.74 -9.70 12.94
N VAL A 430 12.64 -10.12 12.06
CA VAL A 430 13.40 -9.24 11.18
C VAL A 430 12.47 -8.46 10.24
N ALA A 431 11.50 -9.11 9.61
CA ALA A 431 10.50 -8.43 8.79
C ALA A 431 9.62 -7.45 9.61
N ALA A 432 9.22 -7.84 10.83
CA ALA A 432 8.45 -7.00 11.74
C ALA A 432 9.21 -5.74 12.16
N SER A 433 10.56 -5.82 12.31
CA SER A 433 11.42 -4.68 12.68
C SER A 433 11.34 -3.51 11.69
N VAL A 434 10.93 -3.76 10.45
CA VAL A 434 10.67 -2.70 9.46
C VAL A 434 9.63 -1.72 9.99
N TYR A 435 8.61 -2.20 10.68
CA TYR A 435 7.45 -1.41 11.13
C TYR A 435 7.50 -0.97 12.59
N GLY A 436 8.06 -1.80 13.48
CA GLY A 436 8.07 -1.52 14.90
C GLY A 436 8.81 -2.58 15.72
N ASN A 437 8.67 -2.50 17.04
CA ASN A 437 9.25 -3.51 17.94
C ASN A 437 8.73 -4.90 17.57
N PRO A 438 9.58 -5.87 17.24
CA PRO A 438 9.17 -7.17 16.71
C PRO A 438 8.20 -7.92 17.60
N ASP A 439 8.38 -7.88 18.93
CA ASP A 439 7.55 -8.62 19.89
C ASP A 439 6.14 -8.03 20.05
N ARG A 440 6.00 -6.71 19.81
CA ARG A 440 4.70 -6.03 19.82
C ARG A 440 4.01 -6.09 18.47
N TYR A 441 4.79 -6.01 17.40
CA TYR A 441 4.26 -5.96 16.05
C TYR A 441 3.78 -7.32 15.56
N SER A 442 4.54 -8.39 15.86
CA SER A 442 4.18 -9.77 15.52
C SER A 442 3.01 -10.26 16.38
N GLN A 443 2.19 -11.09 15.79
CA GLN A 443 1.05 -11.74 16.43
C GLN A 443 1.19 -13.26 16.28
N THR A 444 0.48 -14.04 17.08
CA THR A 444 0.38 -15.48 16.87
C THR A 444 -0.94 -15.83 16.19
N TRP A 445 -1.00 -17.00 15.57
CA TRP A 445 -2.24 -17.53 15.05
C TRP A 445 -3.24 -17.93 16.15
N ARG A 446 -2.81 -17.94 17.43
CA ARG A 446 -3.64 -18.23 18.59
C ARG A 446 -4.64 -17.13 18.89
N ALA A 447 -5.56 -16.91 17.96
CA ALA A 447 -6.60 -15.90 18.07
C ALA A 447 -7.87 -16.35 17.34
N THR A 448 -9.03 -15.91 17.81
CA THR A 448 -10.29 -16.16 17.09
C THR A 448 -10.28 -15.44 15.75
N GLY A 449 -11.02 -15.95 14.74
CA GLY A 449 -11.14 -15.28 13.45
C GLY A 449 -11.61 -13.82 13.56
N ASN A 450 -12.39 -13.48 14.59
CA ASN A 450 -12.82 -12.09 14.86
C ASN A 450 -11.67 -11.21 15.38
N ALA A 451 -10.79 -11.75 16.20
CA ALA A 451 -9.61 -11.04 16.69
C ALA A 451 -8.64 -10.78 15.54
N ILE A 452 -8.39 -11.80 14.70
CA ILE A 452 -7.54 -11.65 13.49
C ILE A 452 -8.12 -10.61 12.53
N GLU A 453 -9.45 -10.55 12.32
CA GLU A 453 -10.11 -9.50 11.55
C GLU A 453 -9.85 -8.10 12.12
N GLY A 454 -9.87 -7.96 13.45
CA GLY A 454 -9.52 -6.71 14.14
C GLY A 454 -8.07 -6.31 13.95
N ILE A 455 -7.16 -7.28 14.03
CA ILE A 455 -5.72 -7.07 13.83
C ILE A 455 -5.45 -6.68 12.36
N ALA A 456 -6.03 -7.40 11.40
CA ALA A 456 -5.86 -7.13 9.97
C ALA A 456 -6.30 -5.72 9.58
N SER A 457 -7.43 -5.23 10.14
CA SER A 457 -7.91 -3.87 9.87
C SER A 457 -6.95 -2.77 10.36
N ARG A 458 -6.16 -3.05 11.41
CA ARG A 458 -5.13 -2.14 11.93
C ARG A 458 -3.79 -2.24 11.20
N ARG A 459 -3.65 -3.20 10.30
CA ARG A 459 -2.47 -3.42 9.44
C ARG A 459 -2.77 -3.13 7.97
N ASN A 460 -3.77 -2.26 7.70
CA ASN A 460 -4.06 -1.87 6.32
C ASN A 460 -2.83 -1.22 5.67
N ASP A 461 -2.53 -1.60 4.44
CA ASP A 461 -1.34 -1.22 3.67
C ASP A 461 0.01 -1.54 4.37
N ALA A 462 0.02 -2.54 5.25
CA ALA A 462 1.20 -2.96 6.00
C ALA A 462 1.37 -4.48 5.97
N LEU A 463 2.51 -4.99 6.45
CA LEU A 463 2.73 -6.42 6.62
C LEU A 463 2.08 -6.90 7.93
N LEU A 464 1.31 -7.97 7.87
CA LEU A 464 0.83 -8.70 9.03
C LEU A 464 1.75 -9.92 9.29
N CYS A 465 2.39 -9.96 10.44
CA CYS A 465 3.25 -11.07 10.89
C CYS A 465 2.46 -11.99 11.81
N LEU A 466 2.35 -13.28 11.46
CA LEU A 466 1.59 -14.30 12.19
C LEU A 466 2.46 -15.53 12.46
N ASP A 467 2.86 -15.72 13.71
CA ASP A 467 3.72 -16.83 14.13
C ASP A 467 2.91 -18.08 14.48
N GLU A 468 3.49 -19.24 14.23
CA GLU A 468 3.04 -20.58 14.62
C GLU A 468 1.61 -20.93 14.17
N LEU A 469 1.48 -21.29 12.89
CA LEU A 469 0.20 -21.70 12.29
C LEU A 469 -0.47 -22.87 13.03
N GLY A 470 0.29 -23.76 13.63
CA GLY A 470 -0.20 -24.90 14.40
C GLY A 470 -1.05 -24.52 15.62
N GLU A 471 -0.98 -23.28 16.11
CA GLU A 471 -1.82 -22.79 17.21
C GLU A 471 -3.27 -22.46 16.81
N LEU A 472 -3.57 -22.33 15.51
CA LEU A 472 -4.93 -22.12 15.01
C LEU A 472 -5.64 -23.45 14.81
N ASP A 473 -6.94 -23.54 15.12
CA ASP A 473 -7.74 -24.73 14.77
C ASP A 473 -7.66 -24.98 13.25
N GLY A 474 -7.18 -26.14 12.81
CA GLY A 474 -7.03 -26.48 11.40
C GLY A 474 -8.35 -26.41 10.63
N ARG A 475 -9.51 -26.53 11.33
CA ARG A 475 -10.85 -26.36 10.73
C ARG A 475 -11.11 -24.90 10.31
N GLU A 476 -10.48 -23.92 10.96
CA GLU A 476 -10.64 -22.49 10.68
C GLU A 476 -9.51 -21.94 9.81
N ALA A 477 -8.34 -22.59 9.81
CA ALA A 477 -7.12 -22.10 9.18
C ALA A 477 -7.32 -21.63 7.74
N GLY A 478 -8.00 -22.47 6.93
CA GLY A 478 -8.29 -22.14 5.55
C GLY A 478 -9.24 -20.95 5.37
N GLN A 479 -10.25 -20.81 6.22
CA GLN A 479 -11.21 -19.71 6.14
C GLN A 479 -10.55 -18.39 6.58
N VAL A 480 -9.71 -18.42 7.60
CA VAL A 480 -9.02 -17.25 8.11
C VAL A 480 -7.97 -16.75 7.10
N ALA A 481 -7.16 -17.65 6.53
CA ALA A 481 -6.21 -17.29 5.49
C ALA A 481 -6.91 -16.72 4.23
N TYR A 482 -8.03 -17.31 3.85
CA TYR A 482 -8.84 -16.80 2.74
C TYR A 482 -9.41 -15.41 3.04
N MET A 483 -9.92 -15.17 4.24
CA MET A 483 -10.42 -13.88 4.70
C MET A 483 -9.32 -12.81 4.67
N LEU A 484 -8.14 -13.12 5.21
CA LEU A 484 -6.98 -12.22 5.21
C LEU A 484 -6.60 -11.79 3.79
N ALA A 485 -6.50 -12.76 2.87
CA ALA A 485 -6.11 -12.51 1.50
C ALA A 485 -7.18 -11.74 0.68
N ASN A 486 -8.47 -11.96 0.99
CA ASN A 486 -9.56 -11.25 0.31
C ASN A 486 -9.76 -9.82 0.82
N GLY A 487 -9.18 -9.45 1.95
CA GLY A 487 -9.24 -8.09 2.47
C GLY A 487 -10.59 -7.64 3.00
N GLN A 488 -11.49 -8.57 3.35
CA GLN A 488 -12.83 -8.25 3.86
C GLN A 488 -13.21 -9.15 5.02
N GLY A 489 -13.73 -8.52 6.08
CA GLY A 489 -14.28 -9.21 7.24
C GLY A 489 -15.65 -9.83 7.01
N LYS A 490 -16.15 -10.56 8.01
CA LYS A 490 -17.48 -11.18 7.99
C LYS A 490 -18.56 -10.10 8.05
N GLY A 491 -19.62 -10.23 7.22
CA GLY A 491 -20.82 -9.41 7.36
C GLY A 491 -21.53 -9.68 8.69
N ARG A 492 -21.93 -8.64 9.41
CA ARG A 492 -22.66 -8.73 10.68
C ARG A 492 -23.85 -7.79 10.64
N SER A 493 -24.97 -8.19 11.23
CA SER A 493 -26.14 -7.33 11.39
C SER A 493 -26.06 -6.57 12.73
N LYS A 494 -26.62 -5.37 12.75
CA LYS A 494 -26.94 -4.63 13.98
C LYS A 494 -28.18 -5.27 14.64
N GLN A 495 -28.50 -4.85 15.87
CA GLN A 495 -29.69 -5.30 16.58
C GLN A 495 -31.00 -4.94 15.86
N ASP A 496 -31.00 -3.87 15.09
CA ASP A 496 -32.11 -3.39 14.26
C ASP A 496 -32.25 -4.10 12.90
N GLY A 497 -31.37 -5.09 12.62
CA GLY A 497 -31.36 -5.84 11.36
C GLY A 497 -30.58 -5.18 10.23
N GLU A 498 -30.11 -3.95 10.38
CA GLU A 498 -29.23 -3.33 9.40
C GLU A 498 -27.86 -4.00 9.37
N LEU A 499 -27.18 -3.97 8.21
CA LEU A 499 -25.81 -4.46 8.09
C LEU A 499 -24.85 -3.48 8.78
N ARG A 500 -23.98 -4.03 9.63
CA ARG A 500 -22.78 -3.28 10.06
C ARG A 500 -21.85 -3.11 8.87
N GLU A 501 -21.19 -1.98 8.80
CA GLU A 501 -20.10 -1.77 7.85
C GLU A 501 -19.06 -2.87 8.01
N ARG A 502 -18.69 -3.52 6.90
CA ARG A 502 -17.68 -4.57 6.91
C ARG A 502 -16.32 -3.94 7.05
N LYS A 503 -15.53 -4.46 7.97
CA LYS A 503 -14.11 -4.12 8.02
C LYS A 503 -13.46 -4.57 6.72
N ALA A 504 -12.68 -3.67 6.11
CA ALA A 504 -11.92 -3.93 4.91
C ALA A 504 -10.46 -3.57 5.16
N TRP A 505 -9.56 -4.29 4.52
CA TRP A 505 -8.12 -4.04 4.57
C TRP A 505 -7.46 -4.48 3.27
N ARG A 506 -6.28 -3.95 3.03
CA ARG A 506 -5.35 -4.39 1.99
C ARG A 506 -4.02 -4.62 2.67
N LEU A 507 -3.53 -5.86 2.67
CA LEU A 507 -2.30 -6.21 3.35
C LEU A 507 -1.59 -7.38 2.67
N LEU A 508 -0.30 -7.51 2.95
CA LEU A 508 0.41 -8.76 2.81
C LEU A 508 0.60 -9.37 4.19
N PHE A 509 0.67 -10.70 4.27
CA PHE A 509 1.02 -11.36 5.53
C PHE A 509 2.18 -12.32 5.36
N LEU A 510 3.01 -12.41 6.40
CA LEU A 510 4.05 -13.40 6.56
C LEU A 510 3.64 -14.32 7.72
N SER A 511 3.56 -15.60 7.43
CA SER A 511 3.20 -16.64 8.38
C SER A 511 4.34 -17.64 8.55
N THR A 512 4.41 -18.30 9.71
CA THR A 512 5.36 -19.37 9.99
C THR A 512 4.64 -20.60 10.54
N GLY A 513 5.23 -21.77 10.39
CA GLY A 513 4.73 -23.02 10.95
C GLY A 513 5.52 -24.25 10.49
N GLU A 514 5.25 -25.38 11.11
CA GLU A 514 5.85 -26.67 10.74
C GLU A 514 5.08 -27.34 9.61
N LEU A 515 3.76 -27.20 9.61
CA LEU A 515 2.86 -27.77 8.60
C LEU A 515 2.49 -26.76 7.53
N SER A 516 2.17 -27.26 6.36
CA SER A 516 1.49 -26.45 5.36
C SER A 516 0.06 -26.12 5.82
N LEU A 517 -0.51 -25.02 5.28
CA LEU A 517 -1.91 -24.67 5.52
C LEU A 517 -2.87 -25.81 5.12
N GLU A 518 -2.49 -26.57 4.09
CA GLU A 518 -3.27 -27.70 3.57
C GLU A 518 -3.15 -28.93 4.44
N ASP A 519 -1.96 -29.26 4.89
CA ASP A 519 -1.71 -30.38 5.78
C ASP A 519 -2.44 -30.15 7.10
N HIS A 520 -2.32 -28.94 7.66
CA HIS A 520 -3.02 -28.55 8.88
C HIS A 520 -4.54 -28.62 8.79
N ALA A 521 -5.13 -28.19 7.64
CA ALA A 521 -6.54 -28.32 7.39
C ALA A 521 -6.97 -29.80 7.20
N SER A 522 -6.12 -30.60 6.53
CA SER A 522 -6.39 -32.01 6.23
C SER A 522 -6.37 -32.87 7.51
N GLU A 523 -5.47 -32.63 8.45
CA GLU A 523 -5.44 -33.28 9.77
C GLU A 523 -6.75 -33.07 10.55
N SER A 524 -7.39 -31.92 10.34
CA SER A 524 -8.71 -31.60 10.91
C SER A 524 -9.90 -32.13 10.12
N GLY A 525 -9.67 -32.99 9.09
CA GLY A 525 -10.71 -33.63 8.27
C GLY A 525 -11.41 -32.72 7.26
N LYS A 526 -10.91 -31.49 7.02
CA LYS A 526 -11.46 -30.58 6.00
C LYS A 526 -10.61 -30.59 4.73
N LYS A 527 -11.28 -30.64 3.59
CA LYS A 527 -10.64 -30.39 2.29
C LYS A 527 -10.40 -28.89 2.11
N THR A 528 -9.18 -28.55 1.73
CA THR A 528 -8.82 -27.17 1.35
C THR A 528 -9.55 -26.73 0.09
N GLN A 529 -9.99 -25.47 0.06
CA GLN A 529 -10.64 -24.92 -1.12
C GLN A 529 -9.60 -24.59 -2.20
N ALA A 530 -9.94 -24.86 -3.44
CA ALA A 530 -9.18 -24.44 -4.61
C ALA A 530 -8.86 -22.93 -4.55
N GLY A 531 -7.63 -22.56 -4.84
CA GLY A 531 -7.18 -21.16 -4.81
C GLY A 531 -6.63 -20.65 -3.47
N MET A 532 -6.58 -21.46 -2.41
CA MET A 532 -5.87 -21.11 -1.17
C MET A 532 -4.36 -21.02 -1.39
N GLU A 533 -3.81 -21.98 -2.14
CA GLU A 533 -2.39 -22.07 -2.46
C GLU A 533 -1.84 -20.78 -3.13
N VAL A 534 -2.64 -20.17 -4.01
CA VAL A 534 -2.23 -18.90 -4.65
C VAL A 534 -2.44 -17.68 -3.77
N ARG A 535 -3.21 -17.78 -2.69
CA ARG A 535 -3.43 -16.71 -1.73
C ARG A 535 -2.43 -16.75 -0.57
N THR A 536 -1.95 -17.94 -0.24
CA THR A 536 -0.91 -18.18 0.78
C THR A 536 0.15 -19.06 0.16
N ILE A 537 1.21 -18.42 -0.35
CA ILE A 537 2.32 -19.07 -1.04
C ILE A 537 3.26 -19.65 0.02
N GLN A 538 3.54 -20.94 -0.06
CA GLN A 538 4.38 -21.63 0.94
C GLN A 538 5.80 -21.74 0.42
N ILE A 539 6.76 -21.31 1.23
CA ILE A 539 8.18 -21.35 0.91
C ILE A 539 8.88 -22.21 1.98
N PRO A 540 9.64 -23.24 1.58
CA PRO A 540 10.47 -23.98 2.52
C PRO A 540 11.43 -23.03 3.23
N SER A 541 11.49 -23.08 4.57
CA SER A 541 12.41 -22.24 5.36
C SER A 541 13.85 -22.74 5.24
N ASP A 542 14.05 -24.04 5.24
CA ASP A 542 15.39 -24.63 5.13
C ASP A 542 16.04 -24.28 3.79
N THR A 543 17.29 -23.88 3.87
CA THR A 543 18.15 -23.54 2.72
C THR A 543 19.16 -24.61 2.37
N GLY A 544 19.21 -25.67 3.17
CA GLY A 544 20.21 -26.75 3.05
C GLY A 544 21.59 -26.40 3.62
N HIS A 545 21.70 -25.28 4.38
CA HIS A 545 22.96 -24.82 5.00
C HIS A 545 22.83 -24.74 6.51
N HIS A 546 22.34 -23.63 7.04
CA HIS A 546 22.18 -23.38 8.47
C HIS A 546 20.69 -23.14 8.82
N GLY A 547 19.83 -24.10 8.48
CA GLY A 547 18.40 -23.95 8.53
C GLY A 547 17.94 -22.86 7.54
N ALA A 548 17.31 -21.80 8.03
CA ALA A 548 16.82 -20.72 7.16
C ALA A 548 17.90 -19.73 6.68
N PHE A 549 19.17 -19.94 7.02
CA PHE A 549 20.27 -19.04 6.67
C PHE A 549 21.27 -19.74 5.73
N GLU A 550 21.67 -19.05 4.67
CA GLU A 550 22.74 -19.51 3.78
C GLU A 550 24.10 -19.05 4.27
N TRP A 551 24.20 -17.86 4.85
CA TRP A 551 25.46 -17.23 5.26
C TRP A 551 25.36 -16.58 6.63
N LEU A 552 26.29 -16.90 7.52
CA LEU A 552 26.31 -16.42 8.90
C LEU A 552 27.18 -15.18 9.14
N HIS A 553 27.74 -14.56 8.10
CA HIS A 553 28.56 -13.34 8.20
C HIS A 553 29.72 -13.42 9.20
N GLY A 554 30.33 -14.60 9.32
CA GLY A 554 31.44 -14.84 10.24
C GLY A 554 31.03 -15.17 11.68
N VAL A 555 29.74 -15.29 11.97
CA VAL A 555 29.23 -15.76 13.26
C VAL A 555 29.39 -17.29 13.36
N VAL A 556 29.64 -17.82 14.57
CA VAL A 556 30.06 -19.20 14.80
C VAL A 556 29.01 -20.22 14.36
N ASP A 557 27.73 -19.95 14.59
CA ASP A 557 26.62 -20.88 14.29
C ASP A 557 25.31 -20.17 14.05
N GLY A 558 24.35 -20.90 13.48
CA GLY A 558 23.02 -20.33 13.10
C GLY A 558 22.20 -19.83 14.29
N ARG A 559 22.35 -20.42 15.48
CA ARG A 559 21.66 -20.00 16.71
C ARG A 559 22.18 -18.65 17.18
N THR A 560 23.49 -18.47 17.26
CA THR A 560 24.11 -17.18 17.63
C THR A 560 23.77 -16.10 16.63
N PHE A 561 23.73 -16.43 15.33
CA PHE A 561 23.31 -15.50 14.27
C PHE A 561 21.84 -15.10 14.44
N ALA A 562 20.93 -16.05 14.69
CA ALA A 562 19.52 -15.79 14.96
C ALA A 562 19.31 -14.89 16.18
N ASP A 563 20.05 -15.15 17.28
CA ASP A 563 19.95 -14.35 18.50
C ASP A 563 20.49 -12.92 18.30
N THR A 564 21.56 -12.77 17.50
CA THR A 564 22.10 -11.46 17.10
C THR A 564 21.05 -10.66 16.31
N LEU A 565 20.40 -11.27 15.31
CA LEU A 565 19.36 -10.62 14.52
C LEU A 565 18.17 -10.19 15.37
N LYS A 566 17.69 -11.04 16.30
CA LYS A 566 16.60 -10.69 17.23
C LYS A 566 16.96 -9.50 18.11
N ALA A 567 18.13 -9.54 18.75
CA ALA A 567 18.61 -8.46 19.62
C ALA A 567 18.75 -7.13 18.86
N ASN A 568 19.24 -7.17 17.61
CA ASN A 568 19.33 -5.99 16.77
C ASN A 568 17.93 -5.47 16.40
N ALA A 569 16.99 -6.34 16.03
CA ALA A 569 15.63 -5.97 15.69
C ALA A 569 14.85 -5.33 16.86
N GLU A 570 15.10 -5.77 18.09
CA GLU A 570 14.54 -5.14 19.29
C GLU A 570 15.13 -3.76 19.58
N ARG A 571 16.42 -3.55 19.26
CA ARG A 571 17.10 -2.27 19.48
C ARG A 571 16.85 -1.25 18.37
N GLN A 572 16.65 -1.72 17.15
CA GLN A 572 16.56 -0.89 15.94
C GLN A 572 15.35 -1.33 15.13
N HIS A 573 14.30 -0.50 15.10
CA HIS A 573 13.07 -0.83 14.41
C HIS A 573 12.27 0.41 14.01
N GLY A 574 11.43 0.28 13.00
CA GLY A 574 10.47 1.29 12.54
C GLY A 574 11.04 2.38 11.64
N THR A 575 12.36 2.59 11.63
CA THR A 575 13.03 3.62 10.83
C THR A 575 12.99 3.32 9.34
N ALA A 576 13.19 2.06 8.94
CA ALA A 576 13.19 1.64 7.55
C ALA A 576 11.82 1.85 6.87
N PHE A 577 10.74 1.56 7.56
CA PHE A 577 9.39 1.81 7.06
C PHE A 577 9.12 3.30 6.83
N ARG A 578 9.50 4.15 7.79
CA ARG A 578 9.31 5.59 7.69
C ARG A 578 10.12 6.19 6.54
N ALA A 579 11.36 5.76 6.38
CA ALA A 579 12.21 6.17 5.27
C ALA A 579 11.62 5.76 3.91
N LEU A 580 11.11 4.52 3.79
CA LEU A 580 10.44 4.06 2.57
C LEU A 580 9.22 4.92 2.24
N VAL A 581 8.32 5.12 3.23
CA VAL A 581 7.07 5.87 3.03
C VAL A 581 7.35 7.32 2.69
N ALA A 582 8.31 7.96 3.36
CA ALA A 582 8.72 9.33 3.05
C ALA A 582 9.28 9.44 1.62
N GLY A 583 10.16 8.52 1.23
CA GLY A 583 10.68 8.45 -0.13
C GLY A 583 9.60 8.24 -1.19
N LEU A 584 8.62 7.38 -0.90
CA LEU A 584 7.47 7.15 -1.80
C LEU A 584 6.59 8.39 -1.95
N ALA A 585 6.32 9.09 -0.84
CA ALA A 585 5.45 10.26 -0.84
C ALA A 585 6.06 11.45 -1.58
N ALA A 586 7.40 11.54 -1.63
CA ALA A 586 8.11 12.62 -2.31
C ALA A 586 7.81 12.67 -3.83
N ASP A 587 7.64 11.51 -4.47
CA ASP A 587 7.28 11.41 -5.90
C ASP A 587 6.43 10.15 -6.18
N MET A 588 5.23 10.13 -5.63
CA MET A 588 4.36 8.95 -5.66
C MET A 588 3.98 8.50 -7.07
N GLU A 589 3.76 9.42 -8.00
CA GLU A 589 3.34 9.08 -9.36
C GLU A 589 4.49 8.42 -10.15
N GLN A 590 5.69 8.98 -10.10
CA GLN A 590 6.86 8.40 -10.73
C GLN A 590 7.16 7.00 -10.16
N HIS A 591 7.09 6.85 -8.83
CA HIS A 591 7.26 5.54 -8.20
C HIS A 591 6.18 4.55 -8.60
N ARG A 592 4.94 4.99 -8.78
CA ARG A 592 3.82 4.16 -9.23
C ARG A 592 4.05 3.60 -10.63
N GLU A 593 4.44 4.45 -11.59
CA GLU A 593 4.72 4.02 -12.96
C GLU A 593 5.91 3.08 -13.02
N HIS A 594 6.99 3.46 -12.35
CA HIS A 594 8.19 2.63 -12.29
C HIS A 594 7.89 1.25 -11.69
N LEU A 595 7.18 1.19 -10.57
CA LEU A 595 6.80 -0.07 -9.93
C LEU A 595 5.97 -0.97 -10.85
N ARG A 596 5.00 -0.42 -11.58
CA ARG A 596 4.20 -1.20 -12.53
C ARG A 596 5.06 -1.80 -13.63
N SER A 597 5.98 -1.02 -14.19
CA SER A 597 6.92 -1.48 -15.20
C SER A 597 7.84 -2.58 -14.66
N GLU A 598 8.42 -2.38 -13.46
CA GLU A 598 9.30 -3.36 -12.83
C GLU A 598 8.57 -4.66 -12.48
N ILE A 599 7.35 -4.59 -11.94
CA ILE A 599 6.54 -5.78 -11.65
C ILE A 599 6.26 -6.57 -12.94
N GLN A 600 5.90 -5.89 -14.03
CA GLN A 600 5.67 -6.55 -15.33
C GLN A 600 6.94 -7.19 -15.84
N ARG A 601 8.09 -6.51 -15.78
CA ARG A 601 9.39 -7.03 -16.19
C ARG A 601 9.77 -8.27 -15.37
N PHE A 602 9.70 -8.20 -14.06
CA PHE A 602 10.01 -9.34 -13.19
C PHE A 602 9.03 -10.49 -13.40
N ALA A 603 7.73 -10.22 -13.56
CA ALA A 603 6.74 -11.26 -13.82
C ALA A 603 7.05 -11.99 -15.14
N ALA A 604 7.37 -11.26 -16.21
CA ALA A 604 7.74 -11.87 -17.50
C ALA A 604 9.01 -12.72 -17.40
N GLU A 605 10.02 -12.22 -16.68
CA GLU A 605 11.30 -12.91 -16.49
C GLU A 605 11.19 -14.17 -15.61
N LEU A 606 10.35 -14.12 -14.57
CA LEU A 606 10.18 -15.18 -13.59
C LEU A 606 9.19 -16.27 -14.04
N THR A 607 8.38 -16.03 -15.09
CA THR A 607 7.34 -16.98 -15.51
C THR A 607 7.93 -18.12 -16.35
N PRO A 608 7.89 -19.38 -15.85
CA PRO A 608 8.33 -20.53 -16.62
C PRO A 608 7.44 -20.75 -17.85
N LYS A 609 8.03 -21.31 -18.91
CA LYS A 609 7.25 -21.75 -20.08
C LYS A 609 6.20 -22.80 -19.64
N GLY A 610 4.96 -22.65 -20.07
CA GLY A 610 3.87 -23.56 -19.70
C GLY A 610 3.22 -23.30 -18.32
N ALA A 611 3.56 -22.21 -17.65
CA ALA A 611 2.93 -21.83 -16.37
C ALA A 611 1.42 -21.63 -16.51
N GLY A 612 0.63 -22.30 -15.69
CA GLY A 612 -0.82 -22.10 -15.59
C GLY A 612 -1.20 -20.79 -14.87
N ASN A 613 -2.47 -20.40 -14.97
CA ASN A 613 -2.98 -19.14 -14.40
C ASN A 613 -2.74 -19.00 -12.88
N GLN A 614 -2.74 -20.11 -12.13
CA GLN A 614 -2.46 -20.10 -10.69
C GLN A 614 -1.00 -19.72 -10.42
N VAL A 615 -0.08 -20.33 -11.15
CA VAL A 615 1.36 -20.01 -11.05
C VAL A 615 1.59 -18.56 -11.45
N GLY A 616 0.97 -18.08 -12.52
CA GLY A 616 1.08 -16.69 -12.95
C GLY A 616 0.65 -15.68 -11.86
N ARG A 617 -0.44 -15.96 -11.11
CA ARG A 617 -0.86 -15.11 -9.97
C ARG A 617 0.16 -15.11 -8.84
N ALA A 618 0.73 -16.26 -8.51
CA ALA A 618 1.78 -16.33 -7.49
C ALA A 618 3.04 -15.56 -7.95
N ILE A 619 3.45 -15.73 -9.21
CA ILE A 619 4.61 -15.04 -9.79
C ILE A 619 4.42 -13.51 -9.75
N ASN A 620 3.24 -12.99 -10.05
CA ASN A 620 2.97 -11.55 -9.91
C ASN A 620 3.22 -11.03 -8.48
N ARG A 621 2.94 -11.85 -7.46
CA ARG A 621 3.23 -11.47 -6.06
C ARG A 621 4.73 -11.56 -5.75
N PHE A 622 5.44 -12.56 -6.27
CA PHE A 622 6.91 -12.61 -6.19
C PHE A 622 7.54 -11.41 -6.91
N ALA A 623 7.01 -11.03 -8.08
CA ALA A 623 7.46 -9.87 -8.83
C ALA A 623 7.27 -8.55 -8.05
N LEU A 624 6.13 -8.40 -7.36
CA LEU A 624 5.90 -7.27 -6.44
C LEU A 624 6.96 -7.23 -5.34
N VAL A 625 7.27 -8.37 -4.70
CA VAL A 625 8.29 -8.45 -3.64
C VAL A 625 9.67 -8.08 -4.18
N ALA A 626 10.04 -8.56 -5.38
CA ALA A 626 11.32 -8.20 -6.03
C ALA A 626 11.41 -6.70 -6.32
N ALA A 627 10.35 -6.12 -6.92
CA ALA A 627 10.28 -4.70 -7.22
C ALA A 627 10.32 -3.82 -5.96
N ALA A 628 9.68 -4.26 -4.88
CA ALA A 628 9.69 -3.57 -3.60
C ALA A 628 11.07 -3.50 -2.95
N GLY A 629 11.79 -4.63 -2.89
CA GLY A 629 13.15 -4.67 -2.39
C GLY A 629 14.13 -3.85 -3.25
N ALA A 630 13.97 -3.92 -4.58
CA ALA A 630 14.77 -3.10 -5.51
C ALA A 630 14.50 -1.60 -5.32
N LEU A 631 13.23 -1.21 -5.15
CA LEU A 631 12.85 0.19 -4.87
C LEU A 631 13.40 0.66 -3.51
N ALA A 632 13.26 -0.14 -2.46
CA ALA A 632 13.81 0.19 -1.14
C ALA A 632 15.35 0.36 -1.18
N THR A 633 16.04 -0.44 -2.00
CA THR A 633 17.48 -0.30 -2.23
C THR A 633 17.81 1.01 -2.95
N ARG A 634 17.09 1.35 -4.01
CA ARG A 634 17.27 2.59 -4.76
C ARG A 634 16.97 3.83 -3.93
N LEU A 635 15.99 3.77 -3.03
CA LEU A 635 15.68 4.85 -2.09
C LEU A 635 16.70 4.92 -0.92
N GLY A 636 17.74 4.11 -0.92
CA GLY A 636 18.75 4.10 0.13
C GLY A 636 18.27 3.50 1.46
N VAL A 637 17.11 2.82 1.49
CA VAL A 637 16.54 2.25 2.72
C VAL A 637 17.29 1.02 3.20
N THR A 638 17.67 0.13 2.28
CA THR A 638 18.32 -1.15 2.65
C THR A 638 19.84 -1.09 2.69
N GLY A 639 20.46 -0.26 1.85
CA GLY A 639 21.90 -0.28 1.63
C GLY A 639 22.42 -1.55 0.93
N TRP A 640 21.53 -2.34 0.33
CA TRP A 640 21.91 -3.57 -0.37
C TRP A 640 22.61 -3.28 -1.71
N PRO A 641 23.45 -4.22 -2.18
CA PRO A 641 23.89 -4.23 -3.56
C PRO A 641 22.70 -4.34 -4.52
N GLU A 642 22.82 -3.69 -5.68
CA GLU A 642 21.81 -3.81 -6.73
C GLU A 642 21.61 -5.28 -7.13
N GLY A 643 20.35 -5.70 -7.29
CA GLY A 643 19.98 -7.07 -7.67
C GLY A 643 19.82 -8.04 -6.50
N GLU A 644 20.21 -7.72 -5.28
CA GLU A 644 20.12 -8.65 -4.12
C GLU A 644 18.68 -9.07 -3.83
N ALA A 645 17.74 -8.15 -3.83
CA ALA A 645 16.32 -8.46 -3.66
C ALA A 645 15.82 -9.44 -4.75
N SER A 646 16.19 -9.20 -6.00
CA SER A 646 15.82 -10.06 -7.12
C SER A 646 16.45 -11.45 -7.02
N ARG A 647 17.71 -11.55 -6.58
CA ARG A 647 18.41 -12.82 -6.32
C ARG A 647 17.64 -13.63 -5.27
N ALA A 648 17.30 -13.03 -4.15
CA ALA A 648 16.59 -13.67 -3.06
C ALA A 648 15.21 -14.19 -3.49
N VAL A 649 14.45 -13.34 -4.19
CA VAL A 649 13.13 -13.71 -4.69
C VAL A 649 13.18 -14.87 -5.68
N ARG A 650 14.18 -14.91 -6.59
CA ARG A 650 14.36 -16.03 -7.52
C ARG A 650 14.63 -17.36 -6.80
N ILE A 651 15.45 -17.33 -5.74
CA ILE A 651 15.74 -18.53 -4.94
C ILE A 651 14.47 -19.01 -4.24
N CYS A 652 13.71 -18.10 -3.60
CA CYS A 652 12.45 -18.45 -2.94
C CYS A 652 11.38 -18.96 -3.93
N LEU A 653 11.29 -18.35 -5.12
CA LEU A 653 10.39 -18.83 -6.18
C LEU A 653 10.76 -20.24 -6.67
N LYS A 654 12.06 -20.50 -6.90
CA LYS A 654 12.53 -21.83 -7.30
C LYS A 654 12.21 -22.87 -6.23
N ALA A 655 12.43 -22.55 -4.95
CA ALA A 655 12.09 -23.43 -3.83
C ALA A 655 10.58 -23.74 -3.78
N TRP A 656 9.73 -22.71 -3.95
CA TRP A 656 8.29 -22.90 -4.03
C TRP A 656 7.86 -23.78 -5.22
N LEU A 657 8.42 -23.55 -6.42
CA LEU A 657 8.11 -24.35 -7.61
C LEU A 657 8.55 -25.81 -7.45
N ALA A 658 9.71 -26.04 -6.82
CA ALA A 658 10.21 -27.38 -6.56
C ALA A 658 9.30 -28.15 -5.58
N GLU A 659 8.86 -27.52 -4.48
CA GLU A 659 7.91 -28.13 -3.53
C GLU A 659 6.53 -28.37 -4.18
N ARG A 660 6.10 -27.47 -5.05
CA ARG A 660 4.83 -27.62 -5.75
C ARG A 660 4.80 -28.78 -6.74
N GLY A 661 5.93 -29.11 -7.38
CA GLY A 661 6.12 -30.25 -8.27
C GLY A 661 5.47 -30.13 -9.65
N HIS A 662 4.68 -29.09 -9.93
CA HIS A 662 4.02 -28.89 -11.23
C HIS A 662 3.76 -27.41 -11.56
N LEU A 663 3.70 -27.07 -12.85
CA LEU A 663 3.42 -25.72 -13.37
C LEU A 663 1.95 -25.48 -13.70
N GLY A 664 1.10 -26.53 -13.71
CA GLY A 664 -0.32 -26.45 -14.02
C GLY A 664 -1.20 -26.00 -12.84
N ASN A 665 -2.51 -25.99 -13.06
CA ASN A 665 -3.47 -25.76 -11.99
C ASN A 665 -3.59 -27.02 -11.12
N LYS A 666 -3.58 -26.87 -9.80
CA LYS A 666 -3.63 -27.99 -8.86
C LYS A 666 -4.88 -28.87 -9.03
N GLU A 667 -6.05 -28.23 -9.31
CA GLU A 667 -7.28 -28.96 -9.57
C GLU A 667 -7.20 -29.82 -10.83
N ASP A 668 -6.48 -29.35 -11.84
CA ASP A 668 -6.30 -30.06 -13.10
C ASP A 668 -5.34 -31.22 -12.90
N ALA A 669 -4.22 -31.03 -12.18
CA ALA A 669 -3.33 -32.11 -11.78
C ALA A 669 -4.02 -33.14 -10.90
N ALA A 670 -4.76 -32.71 -9.88
CA ALA A 670 -5.54 -33.61 -9.01
C ALA A 670 -6.65 -34.37 -9.76
N THR A 671 -7.18 -33.80 -10.86
CA THR A 671 -8.16 -34.47 -11.70
C THR A 671 -7.51 -35.57 -12.54
N LEU A 672 -6.35 -35.31 -13.13
CA LEU A 672 -5.56 -36.29 -13.87
C LEU A 672 -5.11 -37.45 -12.95
N GLU A 673 -4.63 -37.12 -11.77
CA GLU A 673 -4.22 -38.12 -10.78
C GLU A 673 -5.39 -38.97 -10.28
N GLN A 674 -6.57 -38.37 -10.09
CA GLN A 674 -7.77 -39.12 -9.73
C GLN A 674 -8.13 -40.16 -10.80
N VAL A 675 -8.06 -39.79 -12.07
CA VAL A 675 -8.31 -40.70 -13.21
C VAL A 675 -7.24 -41.78 -13.23
N ARG A 676 -5.95 -41.42 -13.17
CA ARG A 676 -4.81 -42.36 -13.16
C ARG A 676 -4.93 -43.36 -12.03
N ARG A 677 -5.10 -42.90 -10.81
CA ARG A 677 -5.23 -43.72 -9.60
C ARG A 677 -6.38 -44.74 -9.70
N PHE A 678 -7.55 -44.28 -10.21
CA PHE A 678 -8.70 -45.15 -10.35
C PHE A 678 -8.40 -46.24 -11.39
N VAL A 679 -7.85 -45.90 -12.56
CA VAL A 679 -7.51 -46.89 -13.60
C VAL A 679 -6.45 -47.87 -13.12
N THR A 680 -5.38 -47.38 -12.50
CA THR A 680 -4.29 -48.23 -11.96
C THR A 680 -4.81 -49.19 -10.90
N ALA A 681 -5.62 -48.73 -9.92
CA ALA A 681 -6.13 -49.57 -8.85
C ALA A 681 -7.17 -50.58 -9.31
N HIS A 682 -7.90 -50.27 -10.42
CA HIS A 682 -9.09 -51.03 -10.78
C HIS A 682 -9.04 -51.65 -12.17
N GLN A 683 -7.91 -51.58 -12.90
CA GLN A 683 -7.76 -52.08 -14.27
C GLN A 683 -8.14 -53.55 -14.46
N TYR A 684 -8.03 -54.37 -13.41
CA TYR A 684 -8.37 -55.79 -13.44
C TYR A 684 -9.70 -56.13 -12.73
N THR A 685 -10.20 -55.23 -11.86
CA THR A 685 -11.38 -55.50 -11.00
C THR A 685 -12.63 -54.80 -11.46
N ARG A 686 -12.55 -53.73 -12.25
CA ARG A 686 -13.69 -52.89 -12.67
C ARG A 686 -13.78 -52.77 -14.21
N PHE A 687 -12.80 -53.26 -14.96
CA PHE A 687 -12.81 -53.32 -16.42
C PHE A 687 -12.94 -54.76 -16.85
N ALA A 688 -13.97 -55.08 -17.68
CA ALA A 688 -14.10 -56.39 -18.29
C ALA A 688 -13.03 -56.59 -19.37
N ASP A 689 -12.45 -57.78 -19.46
CA ASP A 689 -11.56 -58.10 -20.59
C ASP A 689 -12.34 -58.09 -21.92
N TRP A 690 -11.71 -57.50 -22.96
CA TRP A 690 -12.34 -57.35 -24.26
C TRP A 690 -12.69 -58.69 -24.93
N PHE A 691 -11.87 -59.68 -24.69
CA PHE A 691 -12.00 -61.00 -25.33
C PHE A 691 -12.65 -62.05 -24.44
N ASP A 692 -12.73 -61.84 -23.12
CA ASP A 692 -13.47 -62.72 -22.20
C ASP A 692 -14.86 -62.20 -21.95
N THR A 693 -15.85 -62.76 -22.65
CA THR A 693 -17.25 -62.39 -22.53
C THR A 693 -17.96 -63.07 -21.35
N ASN A 694 -17.31 -64.07 -20.72
CA ASN A 694 -17.91 -64.85 -19.64
C ASN A 694 -17.71 -64.22 -18.25
N HIS A 695 -16.67 -63.42 -18.07
CA HIS A 695 -16.39 -62.75 -16.81
C HIS A 695 -16.62 -61.24 -16.89
N ARG A 696 -17.71 -60.76 -16.28
CA ARG A 696 -18.02 -59.34 -16.18
C ARG A 696 -18.02 -58.91 -14.70
N PRO A 697 -17.20 -57.91 -14.32
CA PRO A 697 -17.21 -57.37 -12.97
C PRO A 697 -18.59 -56.83 -12.59
N ALA A 698 -19.07 -57.07 -11.36
CA ALA A 698 -20.38 -56.60 -10.88
C ALA A 698 -20.58 -55.09 -10.99
N ASN A 699 -19.51 -54.33 -10.77
CA ASN A 699 -19.50 -52.87 -10.83
C ASN A 699 -18.65 -52.39 -11.99
N MET A 700 -18.90 -52.88 -13.18
CA MET A 700 -18.12 -52.62 -14.39
C MET A 700 -18.21 -51.16 -14.82
N VAL A 701 -17.05 -50.50 -15.01
CA VAL A 701 -16.94 -49.11 -15.51
C VAL A 701 -16.59 -49.04 -16.99
N GLY A 702 -16.13 -50.14 -17.58
CA GLY A 702 -15.71 -50.21 -19.00
C GLY A 702 -15.05 -51.52 -19.38
N TYR A 703 -14.37 -51.53 -20.51
CA TYR A 703 -13.63 -52.66 -21.03
C TYR A 703 -12.15 -52.33 -21.12
N ARG A 704 -11.29 -53.32 -20.86
CA ARG A 704 -9.87 -53.30 -21.04
C ARG A 704 -9.52 -54.15 -22.26
N ARG A 705 -8.71 -53.61 -23.18
CA ARG A 705 -8.27 -54.32 -24.41
C ARG A 705 -6.78 -54.21 -24.55
N MET A 706 -6.12 -55.36 -24.73
CA MET A 706 -4.72 -55.40 -25.13
C MET A 706 -4.64 -55.20 -26.64
N GLU A 707 -3.89 -54.21 -27.09
CA GLU A 707 -3.65 -53.87 -28.49
C GLU A 707 -2.15 -53.96 -28.79
N ALA A 708 -1.73 -53.86 -30.05
CA ALA A 708 -0.32 -53.93 -30.42
C ALA A 708 0.53 -52.80 -29.83
N GLU A 709 -0.10 -51.67 -29.57
CA GLU A 709 0.53 -50.46 -29.02
C GLU A 709 0.34 -50.33 -27.47
N GLY A 710 -0.04 -51.42 -26.79
CA GLY A 710 -0.27 -51.43 -25.35
C GLY A 710 -1.75 -51.60 -24.92
N VAL A 711 -2.06 -51.35 -23.66
CA VAL A 711 -3.41 -51.53 -23.14
C VAL A 711 -4.28 -50.28 -23.33
N SER A 712 -5.51 -50.50 -23.80
CA SER A 712 -6.52 -49.45 -23.98
C SER A 712 -7.73 -49.70 -23.08
N PHE A 713 -8.27 -48.60 -22.47
CA PHE A 713 -9.45 -48.66 -21.59
C PHE A 713 -10.64 -47.93 -22.23
N TYR A 714 -11.70 -48.68 -22.52
CA TYR A 714 -12.93 -48.18 -23.09
C TYR A 714 -13.91 -47.90 -21.97
N VAL A 715 -13.92 -46.66 -21.44
CA VAL A 715 -14.71 -46.25 -20.27
C VAL A 715 -16.10 -45.88 -20.73
N LEU A 716 -17.12 -46.48 -20.13
CA LEU A 716 -18.55 -46.17 -20.37
C LEU A 716 -18.92 -44.83 -19.74
N PRO A 717 -19.90 -44.07 -20.29
CA PRO A 717 -20.29 -42.77 -19.72
C PRO A 717 -20.64 -42.80 -18.23
N PRO A 718 -21.39 -43.78 -17.68
CA PRO A 718 -21.63 -43.92 -16.26
C PRO A 718 -20.35 -44.16 -15.46
N GLY A 719 -19.44 -45.02 -16.00
CA GLY A 719 -18.13 -45.26 -15.37
C GLY A 719 -17.26 -44.03 -15.37
N TRP A 720 -17.28 -43.21 -16.43
CA TRP A 720 -16.57 -41.93 -16.46
C TRP A 720 -17.07 -40.94 -15.40
N ALA A 721 -18.40 -40.83 -15.23
CA ALA A 721 -18.98 -40.02 -14.19
C ALA A 721 -18.59 -40.48 -12.78
N GLU A 722 -18.41 -41.81 -12.58
CA GLU A 722 -17.91 -42.37 -11.31
C GLU A 722 -16.41 -42.03 -11.11
N ILE A 723 -15.56 -42.25 -12.11
CA ILE A 723 -14.13 -41.97 -12.06
C ILE A 723 -13.89 -40.49 -11.75
N THR A 724 -14.68 -39.61 -12.33
CA THR A 724 -14.58 -38.17 -12.19
C THR A 724 -15.50 -37.59 -11.10
N LYS A 725 -15.96 -38.42 -10.15
CA LYS A 725 -16.86 -37.98 -9.07
C LYS A 725 -16.30 -36.79 -8.31
N GLY A 726 -17.09 -35.72 -8.19
CA GLY A 726 -16.69 -34.45 -7.56
C GLY A 726 -15.93 -33.50 -8.49
N ARG A 727 -15.82 -33.83 -9.77
CA ARG A 727 -15.21 -33.00 -10.84
C ARG A 727 -16.21 -32.80 -11.98
N ASP A 728 -15.97 -31.81 -12.85
CA ASP A 728 -16.70 -31.69 -14.11
C ASP A 728 -16.21 -32.78 -15.10
N PRO A 729 -17.07 -33.73 -15.50
CA PRO A 729 -16.67 -34.83 -16.39
C PRO A 729 -16.18 -34.38 -17.77
N LYS A 730 -16.71 -33.25 -18.28
CA LYS A 730 -16.27 -32.70 -19.58
C LYS A 730 -14.90 -32.05 -19.48
N ARG A 731 -14.64 -31.30 -18.40
CA ARG A 731 -13.32 -30.71 -18.13
C ARG A 731 -12.29 -31.81 -17.91
N ALA A 732 -12.61 -32.82 -17.10
CA ALA A 732 -11.73 -33.98 -16.86
C ALA A 732 -11.33 -34.68 -18.16
N ALA A 733 -12.28 -34.88 -19.08
CA ALA A 733 -11.99 -35.48 -20.38
C ALA A 733 -11.11 -34.61 -21.26
N ARG A 734 -11.24 -33.26 -21.22
CA ARG A 734 -10.33 -32.36 -21.95
C ARG A 734 -8.92 -32.41 -21.37
N LEU A 735 -8.78 -32.38 -20.05
CA LEU A 735 -7.48 -32.49 -19.37
C LEU A 735 -6.79 -33.82 -19.73
N CYS A 736 -7.54 -34.94 -19.72
CA CYS A 736 -7.01 -36.24 -20.16
C CYS A 736 -6.61 -36.24 -21.63
N LEU A 737 -7.29 -35.49 -22.49
CA LEU A 737 -6.91 -35.35 -23.89
C LEU A 737 -5.62 -34.53 -24.04
N GLU A 738 -5.50 -33.40 -23.31
CA GLU A 738 -4.31 -32.55 -23.30
C GLU A 738 -3.08 -33.30 -22.75
N ALA A 739 -3.28 -34.15 -21.73
CA ALA A 739 -2.25 -34.99 -21.13
C ALA A 739 -1.90 -36.22 -21.97
N GLY A 740 -2.61 -36.47 -23.10
CA GLY A 740 -2.41 -37.62 -23.94
C GLY A 740 -2.96 -38.94 -23.38
N TYR A 741 -3.73 -38.89 -22.30
CA TYR A 741 -4.42 -40.06 -21.72
C TYR A 741 -5.64 -40.44 -22.53
N LEU A 742 -6.38 -39.48 -23.08
CA LEU A 742 -7.63 -39.70 -23.82
C LEU A 742 -7.34 -39.66 -25.33
N LEU A 743 -7.87 -40.66 -26.05
CA LEU A 743 -7.78 -40.78 -27.52
C LEU A 743 -9.12 -40.41 -28.15
N THR A 744 -9.12 -39.39 -29.03
CA THR A 744 -10.34 -38.98 -29.78
C THR A 744 -10.52 -39.83 -31.04
N GLY A 745 -11.74 -39.82 -31.59
CA GLY A 745 -12.03 -40.44 -32.90
C GLY A 745 -11.66 -39.51 -34.07
N LYS A 746 -12.19 -39.83 -35.28
CA LYS A 746 -12.00 -38.99 -36.49
C LYS A 746 -12.46 -37.54 -36.29
N ASP A 747 -13.49 -37.31 -35.49
CA ASP A 747 -13.95 -36.00 -35.11
C ASP A 747 -13.20 -35.55 -33.84
N LYS A 748 -12.11 -34.79 -34.02
CA LYS A 748 -11.27 -34.28 -32.92
C LYS A 748 -12.02 -33.31 -31.96
N LYS A 749 -13.23 -32.84 -32.30
CA LYS A 749 -14.04 -31.98 -31.44
C LYS A 749 -14.82 -32.78 -30.40
N ARG A 750 -14.96 -34.10 -30.57
CA ARG A 750 -15.70 -34.99 -29.66
C ARG A 750 -14.76 -35.73 -28.73
N LEU A 751 -14.97 -35.58 -27.41
CA LEU A 751 -14.19 -36.24 -26.36
C LEU A 751 -14.54 -37.75 -26.22
N GLN A 752 -15.67 -38.16 -26.76
CA GLN A 752 -16.13 -39.56 -26.83
C GLN A 752 -16.01 -40.07 -28.25
N ARG A 753 -15.77 -41.38 -28.37
CA ARG A 753 -15.78 -42.07 -29.66
C ARG A 753 -16.80 -43.23 -29.66
N GLN A 754 -17.30 -43.59 -30.82
CA GLN A 754 -18.14 -44.80 -31.00
C GLN A 754 -17.28 -46.04 -31.14
N ALA A 755 -17.53 -47.06 -30.35
CA ALA A 755 -16.89 -48.35 -30.43
C ALA A 755 -17.93 -49.48 -30.42
N ARG A 756 -17.65 -50.60 -31.12
CA ARG A 756 -18.45 -51.82 -31.05
C ARG A 756 -17.95 -52.60 -29.83
N LEU A 757 -18.74 -52.60 -28.75
CA LEU A 757 -18.36 -53.20 -27.47
C LEU A 757 -18.70 -54.70 -27.44
N PRO A 758 -17.96 -55.53 -26.70
CA PRO A 758 -18.26 -56.95 -26.57
C PRO A 758 -19.65 -57.19 -26.03
N GLY A 759 -20.42 -58.06 -26.70
CA GLY A 759 -21.80 -58.40 -26.33
C GLY A 759 -22.85 -57.32 -26.58
N MET A 760 -22.52 -56.22 -27.28
CA MET A 760 -23.49 -55.20 -27.71
C MET A 760 -23.71 -55.26 -29.22
N GLY A 761 -24.99 -55.34 -29.66
CA GLY A 761 -25.34 -55.36 -31.09
C GLY A 761 -25.12 -54.05 -31.83
N THR A 762 -25.03 -52.90 -31.08
CA THR A 762 -24.87 -51.55 -31.61
C THR A 762 -23.60 -50.91 -31.09
N LYS A 763 -23.12 -49.84 -31.79
CA LYS A 763 -21.97 -49.06 -31.32
C LYS A 763 -22.38 -48.24 -30.10
N GLY A 764 -21.55 -48.31 -29.04
CA GLY A 764 -21.68 -47.47 -27.84
C GLY A 764 -20.70 -46.29 -27.84
N TRP A 765 -21.08 -45.21 -27.15
CA TRP A 765 -20.17 -44.08 -26.89
C TRP A 765 -19.29 -44.40 -25.69
N VAL A 766 -17.96 -44.14 -25.81
CA VAL A 766 -17.00 -44.40 -24.76
C VAL A 766 -15.96 -43.27 -24.69
N TYR A 767 -15.35 -43.12 -23.55
CA TYR A 767 -14.06 -42.39 -23.38
C TYR A 767 -12.95 -43.46 -23.54
N LEU A 768 -12.08 -43.26 -24.50
CA LEU A 768 -10.96 -44.19 -24.75
C LEU A 768 -9.70 -43.66 -24.12
N LEU A 769 -9.18 -44.33 -23.09
CA LEU A 769 -7.90 -44.02 -22.48
C LEU A 769 -6.80 -44.95 -23.04
N SER A 770 -5.64 -44.38 -23.28
CA SER A 770 -4.42 -45.07 -23.67
C SER A 770 -3.65 -45.58 -22.45
N GLU A 771 -2.68 -46.48 -22.70
CA GLU A 771 -1.76 -46.97 -21.68
C GLU A 771 -1.02 -45.88 -20.91
N ARG A 772 -0.84 -44.68 -21.51
CA ARG A 772 -0.21 -43.53 -20.85
C ARG A 772 -0.86 -43.14 -19.54
N VAL A 773 -2.11 -43.51 -19.32
CA VAL A 773 -2.78 -43.28 -18.04
C VAL A 773 -2.18 -44.09 -16.88
N LEU A 774 -1.41 -45.13 -17.16
CA LEU A 774 -0.73 -46.00 -16.19
C LEU A 774 0.72 -45.60 -15.94
N ALA A 775 1.33 -44.76 -16.82
CA ALA A 775 2.71 -44.34 -16.69
C ALA A 775 2.89 -43.39 -15.52
N ASP A 776 3.92 -43.55 -14.73
CA ASP A 776 4.33 -42.56 -13.73
C ASP A 776 4.93 -41.32 -14.41
N GLU A 777 4.67 -40.11 -13.89
CA GLU A 777 5.22 -38.85 -14.39
C GLU A 777 6.77 -38.73 -14.24
N ALA A 778 7.46 -39.81 -13.87
CA ALA A 778 8.91 -39.82 -13.63
C ALA A 778 9.76 -39.82 -14.93
N GLU A 779 9.16 -39.92 -16.11
CA GLU A 779 9.86 -39.76 -17.38
C GLU A 779 9.33 -38.55 -18.13
N GLY A 780 9.83 -37.36 -17.74
CA GLY A 780 9.77 -36.16 -18.58
C GLY A 780 10.58 -36.42 -19.87
N PRO A 781 10.21 -35.80 -21.01
CA PRO A 781 10.99 -35.96 -22.22
C PRO A 781 12.43 -35.50 -21.95
N GLU A 782 13.36 -36.40 -22.21
CA GLU A 782 14.75 -36.04 -22.50
C GLU A 782 14.72 -35.08 -23.71
N ASP A 783 15.00 -33.74 -23.43
CA ASP A 783 15.72 -32.83 -24.34
C ASP A 783 15.95 -31.47 -23.65
#